data_64fb59c208b02bb9d07c21c295e69fa7
#
_entry.id   64fb59c208b02bb9d07c21c295e69fa7
#
_cell.length_a   1.000
_cell.length_b   1.000
_cell.length_c   1.000
_cell.angle_alpha   90.00
_cell.angle_beta   90.00
_cell.angle_gamma   90.00
#
_symmetry.space_group_name_H-M   'P 1'
#
loop_
_entity.id
_entity.type
_entity.pdbx_description
1 polymer ?
#
loop_
_entity_poly.entity_id
_entity_poly.type
_entity_poly.pdbx_seq_one_letter_code
_entity_poly.pdbx_strand_id
1 'polypeptide(L)'
;MKKLTLYISACISLFAGAAVAEDQIEEVVVLGEVLFQDQINSLKTPTPVINVPQSVVVVSSEEITRRGFTSIGDIVNHVPGLNTSQGEGHRDAVVFRGVRSTADFFLDGFRDDVQYYRPLYNLEQVEVLKGPNALLFGRGGTGGVINRVTKKGSLGENFTDLGAAADTFGGVSLQIDRNMSANETSAFRVNAHYESLENHRDFFDGDQIGFNPTAKFKLSEATVLDLSYEYIDQERFIDRGIPTGTDGRPVRALRETVFGDPLLNTTELEANLFKALVQHRFSDGIKGNLSVFYGDYDKLYQNFYAAKYNQAETPNEVTLDGYVDTTQRENFQISGNVITEFQTANATHTLLFGVEFIDTASDQDRFNTYFDTSESDKETFSISEGLPLALVGGRGTNSEGQATVNDFTLKLNDDTHVEIEARSMYLQDEIQLSEKFIAVVGARYDEFDIKVNNVKSADIRNRKDGEVSPRAGLIYKPQENTSIYLSYSESFLPRSGEQFANINGDKNQLDPDTFENLELGIKWNVNEALSLSASVFEIDKKSPQVADSDPSTLDVIESSIDGFEVQIQGQLNAKWSINASYGYLDGEQVNRSGNTGLRPRELPENTISLWTSYQLTPKFGLGLGASYQDESFINNSNSATLPSYTRIDAAAYYEVSEDLMIQLHVENVSDRVYFPNAHSTHQASVGEEVNARLSVQWTL
;
A
#
# COMPACT_ATOMS: atom_id res chain seq x y z
N MET A 1 -14.41 8.03 -23.95
CA MET A 1 -15.70 7.46 -24.43
C MET A 1 -15.56 6.41 -25.57
N LYS A 2 -14.79 6.57 -26.63
CA LYS A 2 -14.67 5.55 -27.69
C LYS A 2 -13.91 4.28 -27.23
N LYS A 3 -12.91 4.40 -26.39
CA LYS A 3 -12.16 3.26 -25.82
C LYS A 3 -12.99 2.52 -24.76
N LEU A 4 -13.72 3.25 -23.91
CA LEU A 4 -14.62 2.68 -22.91
C LEU A 4 -15.68 1.75 -23.54
N THR A 5 -16.22 2.14 -24.72
CA THR A 5 -17.20 1.32 -25.46
C THR A 5 -16.61 -0.01 -25.95
N LEU A 6 -15.31 -0.03 -26.26
CA LEU A 6 -14.63 -1.26 -26.70
C LEU A 6 -14.42 -2.25 -25.54
N TYR A 7 -14.07 -1.74 -24.35
CA TYR A 7 -13.89 -2.54 -23.14
C TYR A 7 -15.21 -3.14 -22.62
N ILE A 8 -16.28 -2.37 -22.66
CA ILE A 8 -17.63 -2.87 -22.32
C ILE A 8 -18.02 -4.06 -23.21
N SER A 9 -17.69 -4.02 -24.50
CA SER A 9 -17.96 -5.12 -25.43
C SER A 9 -17.13 -6.37 -25.12
N ALA A 10 -15.91 -6.23 -24.61
CA ALA A 10 -15.06 -7.33 -24.21
C ALA A 10 -15.56 -8.01 -22.91
N CYS A 11 -16.02 -7.23 -21.93
CA CYS A 11 -16.61 -7.76 -20.71
C CYS A 11 -17.88 -8.60 -20.96
N ILE A 12 -18.74 -8.17 -21.88
CA ILE A 12 -20.01 -8.86 -22.19
C ILE A 12 -19.76 -10.23 -22.89
N SER A 13 -18.69 -10.34 -23.67
CA SER A 13 -18.36 -11.58 -24.40
C SER A 13 -17.77 -12.69 -23.54
N LEU A 14 -17.21 -12.38 -22.38
CA LEU A 14 -16.61 -13.36 -21.45
C LEU A 14 -17.66 -14.15 -20.63
N PHE A 15 -18.89 -13.63 -20.50
CA PHE A 15 -19.91 -14.16 -19.59
C PHE A 15 -21.00 -15.01 -20.26
N ALA A 16 -20.92 -15.30 -21.55
CA ALA A 16 -21.98 -15.96 -22.32
C ALA A 16 -22.03 -17.49 -22.17
N GLY A 17 -21.33 -18.12 -21.23
CA GLY A 17 -21.10 -19.57 -21.28
C GLY A 17 -21.28 -20.42 -20.03
N ALA A 18 -21.85 -19.98 -18.93
CA ALA A 18 -21.95 -20.84 -17.73
C ALA A 18 -23.37 -20.86 -17.14
N ALA A 19 -24.09 -21.95 -17.36
CA ALA A 19 -25.29 -22.30 -16.60
C ALA A 19 -24.94 -23.51 -15.70
N VAL A 20 -25.07 -23.36 -14.35
CA VAL A 20 -24.84 -24.42 -13.37
C VAL A 20 -26.01 -24.51 -12.39
N ALA A 21 -26.29 -25.74 -11.97
CA ALA A 21 -27.45 -26.14 -11.18
C ALA A 21 -27.39 -25.71 -9.72
N GLU A 22 -28.56 -25.40 -9.15
CA GLU A 22 -28.79 -25.08 -7.75
C GLU A 22 -28.70 -26.30 -6.84
N ASP A 23 -27.94 -26.17 -5.73
CA ASP A 23 -28.15 -26.92 -4.51
C ASP A 23 -28.16 -25.93 -3.34
N GLN A 24 -29.23 -25.95 -2.56
CA GLN A 24 -29.43 -25.07 -1.39
C GLN A 24 -28.59 -25.56 -0.22
N ILE A 25 -27.76 -24.67 0.35
CA ILE A 25 -27.05 -24.90 1.61
C ILE A 25 -27.57 -23.88 2.64
N GLU A 26 -27.92 -24.37 3.82
CA GLU A 26 -28.38 -23.57 4.94
C GLU A 26 -27.29 -22.59 5.41
N GLU A 27 -27.64 -21.34 5.48
CA GLU A 27 -26.81 -20.27 6.02
C GLU A 27 -26.62 -20.49 7.53
N VAL A 28 -25.44 -20.91 7.96
CA VAL A 28 -25.06 -20.86 9.36
C VAL A 28 -24.72 -19.43 9.70
N VAL A 29 -25.73 -18.67 10.08
CA VAL A 29 -25.55 -17.35 10.69
C VAL A 29 -24.95 -17.57 12.08
N VAL A 30 -23.64 -17.53 12.19
CA VAL A 30 -22.98 -17.31 13.47
C VAL A 30 -23.25 -15.85 13.82
N LEU A 31 -24.28 -15.62 14.60
CA LEU A 31 -24.54 -14.34 15.26
C LEU A 31 -23.42 -14.06 16.26
N GLY A 32 -22.26 -13.66 15.75
CA GLY A 32 -21.23 -13.02 16.57
C GLY A 32 -21.78 -11.70 17.10
N GLU A 33 -21.77 -11.52 18.39
CA GLU A 33 -22.29 -10.37 19.13
C GLU A 33 -21.50 -9.06 18.90
N VAL A 34 -20.72 -8.95 17.85
CA VAL A 34 -19.94 -7.75 17.50
C VAL A 34 -20.71 -6.96 16.47
N LEU A 35 -20.96 -5.70 16.76
CA LEU A 35 -21.83 -4.82 15.98
C LEU A 35 -21.38 -4.61 14.51
N PHE A 36 -20.15 -5.03 14.15
CA PHE A 36 -19.52 -4.78 12.86
C PHE A 36 -18.55 -5.89 12.40
N GLN A 37 -18.76 -7.16 12.76
CA GLN A 37 -17.76 -8.24 12.54
C GLN A 37 -17.65 -8.74 11.09
N ASP A 38 -18.70 -8.62 10.28
CA ASP A 38 -18.72 -9.13 8.91
C ASP A 38 -18.49 -8.05 7.84
N GLN A 39 -17.78 -6.97 8.19
CA GLN A 39 -17.69 -5.79 7.36
C GLN A 39 -16.26 -5.49 6.95
N ILE A 40 -16.11 -4.97 5.75
CA ILE A 40 -14.90 -4.28 5.37
C ILE A 40 -14.76 -3.07 6.28
N ASN A 41 -13.70 -3.06 7.08
CA ASN A 41 -13.43 -2.01 8.09
C ASN A 41 -13.39 -0.61 7.43
N SER A 42 -12.81 -0.52 6.25
CA SER A 42 -12.65 0.71 5.48
C SER A 42 -13.96 1.34 4.98
N LEU A 43 -15.07 0.59 4.89
CA LEU A 43 -16.32 1.14 4.37
C LEU A 43 -17.13 1.93 5.39
N LYS A 44 -16.88 1.74 6.69
CA LYS A 44 -17.58 2.37 7.81
C LYS A 44 -19.10 2.09 7.84
N THR A 45 -19.62 1.25 6.93
CA THR A 45 -21.02 0.80 6.83
C THR A 45 -21.11 -0.72 6.79
N PRO A 46 -22.24 -1.33 7.21
CA PRO A 46 -22.45 -2.78 7.17
C PRO A 46 -22.76 -3.30 5.75
N THR A 47 -21.99 -2.86 4.78
CA THR A 47 -22.26 -3.16 3.37
C THR A 47 -21.40 -4.35 2.92
N PRO A 48 -22.02 -5.48 2.48
CA PRO A 48 -21.27 -6.60 1.91
C PRO A 48 -20.47 -6.16 0.66
N VAL A 49 -19.28 -6.77 0.44
CA VAL A 49 -18.39 -6.43 -0.69
C VAL A 49 -19.12 -6.40 -2.03
N ILE A 50 -20.06 -7.34 -2.23
CA ILE A 50 -20.82 -7.44 -3.47
C ILE A 50 -21.72 -6.22 -3.75
N ASN A 51 -22.11 -5.49 -2.69
CA ASN A 51 -22.96 -4.29 -2.78
C ASN A 51 -22.14 -2.98 -2.76
N VAL A 52 -20.82 -3.05 -2.83
CA VAL A 52 -19.95 -1.87 -2.87
C VAL A 52 -19.74 -1.44 -4.31
N PRO A 53 -20.15 -0.23 -4.74
CA PRO A 53 -19.94 0.23 -6.12
C PRO A 53 -18.51 0.72 -6.35
N GLN A 54 -17.53 -0.15 -6.12
CA GLN A 54 -16.10 0.13 -6.25
C GLN A 54 -15.32 -1.18 -6.31
N SER A 55 -14.19 -1.19 -6.98
CA SER A 55 -13.25 -2.31 -6.98
C SER A 55 -12.56 -2.41 -5.62
N VAL A 56 -12.76 -3.54 -4.94
CA VAL A 56 -12.19 -3.83 -3.61
C VAL A 56 -11.59 -5.23 -3.63
N VAL A 57 -10.40 -5.39 -3.06
CA VAL A 57 -9.74 -6.67 -2.83
C VAL A 57 -9.48 -6.81 -1.33
N VAL A 58 -9.82 -7.97 -0.78
CA VAL A 58 -9.53 -8.33 0.61
C VAL A 58 -8.60 -9.53 0.60
N VAL A 59 -7.49 -9.42 1.32
CA VAL A 59 -6.51 -10.48 1.52
C VAL A 59 -6.49 -10.85 3.00
N SER A 60 -6.98 -12.04 3.34
CA SER A 60 -7.08 -12.50 4.73
C SER A 60 -5.72 -12.92 5.29
N SER A 61 -5.61 -12.99 6.63
CA SER A 61 -4.43 -13.52 7.31
C SER A 61 -4.11 -14.95 6.91
N GLU A 62 -5.14 -15.78 6.64
CA GLU A 62 -4.96 -17.14 6.12
C GLU A 62 -4.31 -17.12 4.73
N GLU A 63 -4.76 -16.24 3.84
CA GLU A 63 -4.15 -16.09 2.51
C GLU A 63 -2.72 -15.56 2.58
N ILE A 64 -2.44 -14.55 3.42
CA ILE A 64 -1.10 -14.01 3.69
C ILE A 64 -0.16 -15.16 4.08
N THR A 65 -0.56 -15.94 5.07
CA THR A 65 0.19 -17.07 5.60
C THR A 65 0.37 -18.19 4.56
N ARG A 66 -0.71 -18.60 3.89
CA ARG A 66 -0.70 -19.69 2.91
C ARG A 66 0.12 -19.38 1.66
N ARG A 67 0.21 -18.11 1.29
CA ARG A 67 1.01 -17.64 0.15
C ARG A 67 2.44 -17.25 0.53
N GLY A 68 2.75 -17.21 1.83
CA GLY A 68 4.06 -16.85 2.33
C GLY A 68 4.39 -15.37 2.16
N PHE A 69 3.39 -14.48 2.10
CA PHE A 69 3.62 -13.04 1.99
C PHE A 69 4.31 -12.49 3.22
N THR A 70 5.37 -11.71 3.01
CA THR A 70 6.18 -11.10 4.07
C THR A 70 6.08 -9.58 4.07
N SER A 71 5.59 -8.98 2.99
CA SER A 71 5.52 -7.53 2.79
C SER A 71 4.21 -7.08 2.15
N ILE A 72 3.90 -5.79 2.28
CA ILE A 72 2.82 -5.14 1.50
C ILE A 72 3.09 -5.27 0.00
N GLY A 73 4.36 -5.22 -0.42
CA GLY A 73 4.75 -5.39 -1.82
C GLY A 73 4.31 -6.73 -2.41
N ASP A 74 4.40 -7.82 -1.65
CA ASP A 74 3.93 -9.14 -2.09
C ASP A 74 2.43 -9.13 -2.35
N ILE A 75 1.65 -8.54 -1.45
CA ILE A 75 0.20 -8.39 -1.63
C ILE A 75 -0.12 -7.59 -2.88
N VAL A 76 0.52 -6.44 -3.04
CA VAL A 76 0.31 -5.49 -4.16
C VAL A 76 0.55 -6.16 -5.51
N ASN A 77 1.60 -6.96 -5.65
CA ASN A 77 1.95 -7.65 -6.91
C ASN A 77 0.89 -8.68 -7.36
N HIS A 78 -0.09 -8.99 -6.50
CA HIS A 78 -1.17 -9.91 -6.80
C HIS A 78 -2.54 -9.24 -6.99
N VAL A 79 -2.60 -7.92 -6.81
CA VAL A 79 -3.83 -7.13 -7.00
C VAL A 79 -3.80 -6.49 -8.40
N PRO A 80 -4.84 -6.72 -9.25
CA PRO A 80 -4.84 -6.17 -10.60
C PRO A 80 -4.85 -4.64 -10.58
N GLY A 81 -4.10 -4.03 -11.51
CA GLY A 81 -3.99 -2.57 -11.62
C GLY A 81 -3.08 -1.92 -10.59
N LEU A 82 -2.38 -2.72 -9.78
CA LEU A 82 -1.38 -2.25 -8.83
C LEU A 82 0.01 -2.78 -9.21
N ASN A 83 1.03 -2.02 -8.85
CA ASN A 83 2.42 -2.47 -8.84
C ASN A 83 3.21 -1.72 -7.77
N THR A 84 4.36 -2.26 -7.40
CA THR A 84 5.25 -1.62 -6.43
C THR A 84 6.09 -0.53 -7.08
N SER A 85 6.37 0.54 -6.33
CA SER A 85 7.45 1.48 -6.59
C SER A 85 8.63 1.19 -5.66
N GLN A 86 9.82 1.69 -5.96
CA GLN A 86 11.02 1.37 -5.15
C GLN A 86 10.94 1.89 -3.70
N GLY A 87 10.22 2.99 -3.45
CA GLY A 87 10.15 3.56 -2.11
C GLY A 87 11.48 4.05 -1.53
N GLU A 88 12.48 4.30 -2.38
CA GLU A 88 13.84 4.72 -2.00
C GLU A 88 14.57 3.73 -1.07
N GLY A 89 14.08 2.46 -1.01
CA GLY A 89 14.67 1.41 -0.18
C GLY A 89 14.34 1.51 1.31
N HIS A 90 13.43 2.40 1.73
CA HIS A 90 13.12 2.60 3.14
C HIS A 90 11.63 2.64 3.50
N ARG A 91 10.73 2.42 2.51
CA ARG A 91 9.28 2.51 2.72
C ARG A 91 8.48 1.70 1.71
N ASP A 92 7.28 1.32 2.11
CA ASP A 92 6.27 0.89 1.15
C ASP A 92 5.93 2.03 0.20
N ALA A 93 5.84 1.71 -1.08
CA ALA A 93 5.41 2.61 -2.13
C ALA A 93 4.61 1.83 -3.17
N VAL A 94 3.40 2.29 -3.45
CA VAL A 94 2.45 1.60 -4.33
C VAL A 94 2.03 2.51 -5.47
N VAL A 95 1.87 1.93 -6.63
CA VAL A 95 1.28 2.58 -7.79
C VAL A 95 -0.11 1.99 -7.99
N PHE A 96 -1.14 2.76 -7.68
CA PHE A 96 -2.54 2.40 -7.84
C PHE A 96 -3.02 2.91 -9.21
N ARG A 97 -3.28 2.01 -10.16
CA ARG A 97 -3.80 2.39 -11.48
C ARG A 97 -2.99 3.54 -12.11
N GLY A 98 -1.64 3.49 -12.01
CA GLY A 98 -0.73 4.53 -12.50
C GLY A 98 -0.55 5.77 -11.62
N VAL A 99 -1.21 5.84 -10.47
CA VAL A 99 -1.02 6.91 -9.49
C VAL A 99 -0.16 6.39 -8.33
N ARG A 100 1.06 6.92 -8.19
CA ARG A 100 1.98 6.54 -7.14
C ARG A 100 1.62 7.22 -5.83
N SER A 101 1.66 6.47 -4.72
CA SER A 101 1.53 6.98 -3.36
C SER A 101 2.50 6.29 -2.39
N THR A 102 2.96 7.05 -1.40
CA THR A 102 3.73 6.60 -0.23
C THR A 102 3.00 6.87 1.09
N ALA A 103 1.79 7.44 1.04
CA ALA A 103 1.04 7.92 2.19
C ALA A 103 -0.42 7.45 2.24
N ASP A 104 -0.88 6.67 1.24
CA ASP A 104 -2.25 6.18 1.21
C ASP A 104 -2.39 4.81 1.91
N PHE A 105 -1.77 4.74 3.09
CA PHE A 105 -1.84 3.60 4.00
C PHE A 105 -2.65 3.95 5.23
N PHE A 106 -3.43 2.96 5.69
CA PHE A 106 -4.30 3.10 6.84
C PHE A 106 -4.16 1.89 7.77
N LEU A 107 -4.43 2.11 9.05
CA LEU A 107 -4.44 1.10 10.10
C LEU A 107 -5.78 1.17 10.83
N ASP A 108 -6.64 0.14 10.66
CA ASP A 108 -8.02 0.12 11.19
C ASP A 108 -8.84 1.37 10.81
N GLY A 109 -8.60 1.93 9.60
CA GLY A 109 -9.25 3.13 9.10
C GLY A 109 -8.62 4.44 9.53
N PHE A 110 -7.60 4.44 10.39
CA PHE A 110 -6.80 5.61 10.72
C PHE A 110 -5.67 5.81 9.72
N ARG A 111 -5.36 7.04 9.39
CA ARG A 111 -4.26 7.37 8.49
C ARG A 111 -2.91 7.05 9.13
N ASP A 112 -2.10 6.30 8.38
CA ASP A 112 -0.72 5.93 8.71
C ASP A 112 0.20 6.35 7.56
N ASP A 113 0.54 7.65 7.52
CA ASP A 113 1.27 8.29 6.42
C ASP A 113 2.78 8.48 6.68
N VAL A 114 3.30 7.96 7.78
CA VAL A 114 4.75 7.86 7.99
C VAL A 114 5.35 6.86 7.01
N GLN A 115 6.54 7.15 6.52
CA GLN A 115 7.19 6.35 5.50
C GLN A 115 8.06 5.26 6.11
N TYR A 116 7.58 4.01 6.13
CA TYR A 116 8.29 2.83 6.61
C TYR A 116 7.76 1.55 5.94
N TYR A 117 8.41 0.40 6.16
CA TYR A 117 7.90 -0.90 5.75
C TYR A 117 6.98 -1.47 6.83
N ARG A 118 5.75 -1.73 6.46
CA ARG A 118 4.67 -2.09 7.38
C ARG A 118 4.61 -3.59 7.62
N PRO A 119 4.73 -4.05 8.88
CA PRO A 119 4.67 -5.47 9.21
C PRO A 119 3.28 -6.06 8.97
N LEU A 120 3.23 -7.39 8.74
CA LEU A 120 1.99 -8.14 8.51
C LEU A 120 1.58 -9.06 9.67
N TYR A 121 2.39 -9.21 10.72
CA TYR A 121 2.26 -10.24 11.76
C TYR A 121 0.95 -10.16 12.58
N ASN A 122 0.42 -8.98 12.77
CA ASN A 122 -0.75 -8.72 13.61
C ASN A 122 -2.02 -8.41 12.80
N LEU A 123 -2.05 -8.75 11.52
CA LEU A 123 -3.17 -8.43 10.64
C LEU A 123 -4.19 -9.56 10.59
N GLU A 124 -5.47 -9.20 10.67
CA GLU A 124 -6.61 -10.05 10.32
C GLU A 124 -6.81 -10.08 8.80
N GLN A 125 -6.66 -8.91 8.16
CA GLN A 125 -6.77 -8.76 6.71
C GLN A 125 -6.11 -7.48 6.21
N VAL A 126 -5.84 -7.44 4.92
CA VAL A 126 -5.48 -6.24 4.18
C VAL A 126 -6.58 -5.94 3.17
N GLU A 127 -7.09 -4.72 3.20
CA GLU A 127 -8.14 -4.23 2.30
C GLU A 127 -7.52 -3.25 1.31
N VAL A 128 -7.70 -3.51 0.03
CA VAL A 128 -7.23 -2.65 -1.06
C VAL A 128 -8.45 -2.08 -1.78
N LEU A 129 -8.68 -0.78 -1.63
CA LEU A 129 -9.73 -0.07 -2.33
C LEU A 129 -9.12 0.71 -3.48
N LYS A 130 -9.60 0.50 -4.69
CA LYS A 130 -9.04 1.10 -5.91
C LYS A 130 -9.86 2.28 -6.39
N GLY A 131 -9.18 3.28 -6.97
CA GLY A 131 -9.75 4.56 -7.37
C GLY A 131 -9.82 5.59 -6.22
N PRO A 132 -10.04 6.87 -6.54
CA PRO A 132 -10.18 7.96 -5.57
C PRO A 132 -11.20 7.67 -4.48
N ASN A 133 -10.85 7.89 -3.21
CA ASN A 133 -11.65 7.45 -2.06
C ASN A 133 -11.69 8.46 -0.91
N ALA A 134 -11.73 9.75 -1.23
CA ALA A 134 -11.71 10.79 -0.21
C ALA A 134 -12.93 10.77 0.73
N LEU A 135 -14.10 10.33 0.28
CA LEU A 135 -15.29 10.30 1.14
C LEU A 135 -15.05 9.53 2.44
N LEU A 136 -14.36 8.39 2.38
CA LEU A 136 -14.11 7.55 3.55
C LEU A 136 -12.79 7.88 4.25
N PHE A 137 -11.78 8.37 3.51
CA PHE A 137 -10.40 8.49 3.96
C PHE A 137 -9.85 9.93 3.96
N GLY A 138 -10.60 10.90 3.46
CA GLY A 138 -10.17 12.30 3.37
C GLY A 138 -9.09 12.53 2.31
N ARG A 139 -8.19 13.47 2.58
CA ARG A 139 -7.08 13.83 1.69
C ARG A 139 -6.26 12.61 1.26
N GLY A 140 -5.72 12.61 0.06
CA GLY A 140 -5.04 11.46 -0.53
C GLY A 140 -6.03 10.40 -1.03
N GLY A 141 -5.67 9.12 -1.01
CA GLY A 141 -6.48 8.07 -1.63
C GLY A 141 -6.66 8.31 -3.12
N THR A 142 -5.66 8.85 -3.75
CA THR A 142 -5.73 9.44 -5.09
C THR A 142 -5.93 8.40 -6.19
N GLY A 143 -5.24 7.27 -6.10
CA GLY A 143 -5.42 6.11 -6.98
C GLY A 143 -6.04 4.92 -6.25
N GLY A 144 -6.05 4.97 -4.92
CA GLY A 144 -6.55 3.92 -4.05
C GLY A 144 -5.97 4.03 -2.65
N VAL A 145 -6.36 3.12 -1.78
CA VAL A 145 -5.85 3.02 -0.40
C VAL A 145 -5.60 1.57 -0.02
N ILE A 146 -4.64 1.36 0.88
CA ILE A 146 -4.42 0.08 1.56
C ILE A 146 -4.74 0.28 3.05
N ASN A 147 -5.75 -0.44 3.54
CA ASN A 147 -6.12 -0.47 4.94
C ASN A 147 -5.71 -1.81 5.57
N ARG A 148 -4.89 -1.75 6.61
CA ARG A 148 -4.49 -2.89 7.41
C ARG A 148 -5.44 -3.03 8.57
N VAL A 149 -6.10 -4.17 8.70
CA VAL A 149 -7.02 -4.46 9.81
C VAL A 149 -6.32 -5.35 10.82
N THR A 150 -6.18 -4.86 12.04
CA THR A 150 -5.45 -5.56 13.09
C THR A 150 -6.32 -6.61 13.81
N LYS A 151 -5.66 -7.67 14.26
CA LYS A 151 -6.26 -8.72 15.11
C LYS A 151 -6.72 -8.14 16.44
N LYS A 152 -7.92 -8.52 16.89
CA LYS A 152 -8.53 -8.06 18.14
C LYS A 152 -8.79 -9.25 19.05
N GLY A 153 -8.96 -9.01 20.35
CA GLY A 153 -9.36 -10.04 21.31
C GLY A 153 -10.70 -10.67 20.93
N SER A 154 -10.79 -12.00 20.96
CA SER A 154 -12.00 -12.79 20.70
C SER A 154 -12.59 -13.32 22.00
N LEU A 155 -13.86 -13.01 22.25
CA LEU A 155 -14.58 -13.51 23.42
C LEU A 155 -14.94 -14.99 23.23
N GLY A 156 -14.77 -15.79 24.28
CA GLY A 156 -15.12 -17.21 24.26
C GLY A 156 -14.07 -18.13 23.65
N GLU A 157 -12.99 -17.59 23.08
CA GLU A 157 -11.93 -18.35 22.43
C GLU A 157 -10.62 -18.32 23.23
N ASN A 158 -9.92 -19.45 23.27
CA ASN A 158 -8.56 -19.55 23.81
C ASN A 158 -7.71 -20.35 22.84
N PHE A 159 -6.66 -19.74 22.32
CA PHE A 159 -5.71 -20.39 21.43
C PHE A 159 -4.33 -19.75 21.54
N THR A 160 -3.34 -20.46 21.04
CA THR A 160 -1.98 -19.94 20.85
C THR A 160 -1.45 -20.45 19.53
N ASP A 161 -1.18 -19.55 18.61
CA ASP A 161 -0.55 -19.86 17.33
C ASP A 161 0.91 -19.43 17.39
N LEU A 162 1.79 -20.37 17.06
CA LEU A 162 3.22 -20.17 16.98
C LEU A 162 3.66 -20.32 15.53
N GLY A 163 4.43 -19.37 15.03
CA GLY A 163 5.02 -19.39 13.71
C GLY A 163 6.55 -19.29 13.79
N ALA A 164 7.24 -20.04 12.95
CA ALA A 164 8.68 -19.90 12.73
C ALA A 164 8.99 -20.11 11.25
N ALA A 165 9.89 -19.33 10.68
CA ALA A 165 10.36 -19.55 9.31
C ALA A 165 11.85 -19.22 9.20
N ALA A 166 12.48 -19.84 8.19
CA ALA A 166 13.84 -19.51 7.76
C ALA A 166 13.94 -19.67 6.25
N ASP A 167 14.81 -18.90 5.61
CA ASP A 167 15.00 -18.91 4.17
C ASP A 167 16.46 -19.14 3.76
N THR A 168 16.69 -19.29 2.46
CA THR A 168 18.01 -19.61 1.90
C THR A 168 18.98 -18.44 1.88
N PHE A 169 18.51 -17.20 2.08
CA PHE A 169 19.37 -16.03 2.24
C PHE A 169 19.91 -15.90 3.66
N GLY A 170 19.29 -16.56 4.64
CA GLY A 170 19.65 -16.49 6.05
C GLY A 170 18.63 -15.81 6.94
N GLY A 171 17.57 -15.28 6.36
CA GLY A 171 16.46 -14.65 7.08
C GLY A 171 15.73 -15.63 7.99
N VAL A 172 15.33 -15.17 9.18
CA VAL A 172 14.61 -15.95 10.19
C VAL A 172 13.47 -15.12 10.73
N SER A 173 12.30 -15.73 10.89
CA SER A 173 11.17 -15.07 11.57
C SER A 173 10.54 -15.95 12.64
N LEU A 174 10.10 -15.32 13.74
CA LEU A 174 9.37 -15.94 14.84
C LEU A 174 8.12 -15.09 15.13
N GLN A 175 7.00 -15.76 15.36
CA GLN A 175 5.75 -15.05 15.71
C GLN A 175 4.94 -15.83 16.73
N ILE A 176 4.19 -15.11 17.54
CA ILE A 176 3.20 -15.65 18.45
C ILE A 176 1.91 -14.83 18.34
N ASP A 177 0.78 -15.52 18.34
CA ASP A 177 -0.56 -14.95 18.44
C ASP A 177 -1.32 -15.73 19.52
N ARG A 178 -1.59 -15.09 20.65
CA ARG A 178 -2.28 -15.72 21.76
C ARG A 178 -3.52 -14.97 22.15
N ASN A 179 -4.68 -15.63 22.07
CA ASN A 179 -5.96 -15.13 22.57
C ASN A 179 -6.34 -15.81 23.88
N MET A 180 -6.79 -15.01 24.84
CA MET A 180 -7.23 -15.44 26.16
C MET A 180 -8.58 -14.78 26.48
N SER A 181 -9.63 -15.57 26.46
CA SER A 181 -10.94 -15.13 26.96
C SER A 181 -10.97 -15.29 28.47
N ALA A 182 -10.88 -14.19 29.20
CA ALA A 182 -10.89 -14.22 30.68
C ALA A 182 -12.27 -14.56 31.23
N ASN A 183 -13.33 -14.17 30.53
CA ASN A 183 -14.74 -14.45 30.82
C ASN A 183 -15.62 -14.09 29.62
N GLU A 184 -16.95 -14.17 29.75
CA GLU A 184 -17.92 -13.86 28.67
C GLU A 184 -17.89 -12.40 28.19
N THR A 185 -17.24 -11.50 28.93
CA THR A 185 -17.23 -10.06 28.66
C THR A 185 -15.85 -9.47 28.47
N SER A 186 -14.79 -10.26 28.61
CA SER A 186 -13.41 -9.75 28.52
C SER A 186 -12.48 -10.75 27.85
N ALA A 187 -11.75 -10.29 26.84
CA ALA A 187 -10.72 -11.05 26.17
C ALA A 187 -9.46 -10.19 25.96
N PHE A 188 -8.32 -10.86 25.95
CA PHE A 188 -7.00 -10.28 25.69
C PHE A 188 -6.32 -11.07 24.61
N ARG A 189 -5.68 -10.38 23.66
CA ARG A 189 -4.87 -11.01 22.61
C ARG A 189 -3.51 -10.33 22.54
N VAL A 190 -2.47 -11.11 22.34
CA VAL A 190 -1.11 -10.63 22.20
C VAL A 190 -0.53 -11.21 20.93
N ASN A 191 -0.10 -10.33 20.04
CA ASN A 191 0.71 -10.67 18.88
C ASN A 191 2.13 -10.16 19.12
N ALA A 192 3.14 -10.98 18.88
CA ALA A 192 4.54 -10.57 18.89
C ALA A 192 5.30 -11.22 17.74
N HIS A 193 6.29 -10.51 17.24
CA HIS A 193 7.05 -10.88 16.06
C HIS A 193 8.51 -10.44 16.20
N TYR A 194 9.41 -11.28 15.71
CA TYR A 194 10.80 -10.96 15.45
C TYR A 194 11.16 -11.47 14.06
N GLU A 195 11.82 -10.66 13.27
CA GLU A 195 12.34 -11.05 11.96
C GLU A 195 13.74 -10.48 11.77
N SER A 196 14.67 -11.34 11.33
CA SER A 196 15.96 -10.97 10.78
C SER A 196 15.81 -10.96 9.27
N LEU A 197 16.13 -9.83 8.64
CA LEU A 197 15.97 -9.58 7.22
C LEU A 197 17.28 -9.83 6.49
N GLU A 198 17.23 -10.68 5.47
CA GLU A 198 18.33 -10.97 4.57
C GLU A 198 17.83 -11.08 3.14
N ASN A 199 18.64 -10.77 2.14
CA ASN A 199 18.31 -11.04 0.73
C ASN A 199 19.59 -11.34 -0.09
N HIS A 200 19.45 -11.46 -1.41
CA HIS A 200 20.54 -11.78 -2.34
C HIS A 200 21.54 -10.63 -2.54
N ARG A 201 21.25 -9.42 -2.05
CA ARG A 201 22.12 -8.25 -2.21
C ARG A 201 23.19 -8.23 -1.13
N ASP A 202 24.43 -7.96 -1.52
CA ASP A 202 25.54 -7.79 -0.57
C ASP A 202 25.20 -6.72 0.47
N PHE A 203 25.54 -6.97 1.74
CA PHE A 203 25.30 -6.08 2.90
C PHE A 203 23.85 -5.84 3.28
N PHE A 204 22.89 -6.45 2.58
CA PHE A 204 21.51 -6.31 2.98
C PHE A 204 21.26 -7.15 4.23
N ASP A 205 20.99 -6.47 5.31
CA ASP A 205 20.61 -7.03 6.61
C ASP A 205 19.59 -6.11 7.29
N GLY A 206 18.98 -6.59 8.34
CA GLY A 206 18.08 -5.82 9.19
C GLY A 206 17.37 -6.68 10.21
N ASP A 207 16.73 -6.02 11.13
CA ASP A 207 15.90 -6.62 12.18
C ASP A 207 14.57 -5.89 12.29
N GLN A 208 13.54 -6.65 12.64
CA GLN A 208 12.22 -6.09 12.93
C GLN A 208 11.62 -6.76 14.16
N ILE A 209 11.16 -5.95 15.12
CA ILE A 209 10.40 -6.38 16.28
C ILE A 209 9.02 -5.73 16.24
N GLY A 210 7.99 -6.53 16.50
CA GLY A 210 6.62 -6.05 16.67
C GLY A 210 6.00 -6.64 17.94
N PHE A 211 5.28 -5.82 18.70
CA PHE A 211 4.54 -6.25 19.87
C PHE A 211 3.20 -5.54 19.96
N ASN A 212 2.10 -6.30 19.86
CA ASN A 212 0.76 -5.76 19.81
C ASN A 212 -0.19 -6.47 20.79
N PRO A 213 -0.30 -6.02 22.06
CA PRO A 213 -1.36 -6.41 22.96
C PRO A 213 -2.67 -5.69 22.63
N THR A 214 -3.77 -6.44 22.66
CA THR A 214 -5.13 -5.92 22.49
C THR A 214 -6.04 -6.43 23.61
N ALA A 215 -7.09 -5.67 23.92
CA ALA A 215 -8.10 -6.03 24.90
C ALA A 215 -9.49 -5.68 24.39
N LYS A 216 -10.43 -6.61 24.53
CA LYS A 216 -11.85 -6.42 24.22
C LYS A 216 -12.68 -6.51 25.49
N PHE A 217 -13.59 -5.55 25.66
CA PHE A 217 -14.54 -5.50 26.79
C PHE A 217 -15.95 -5.32 26.27
N LYS A 218 -16.83 -6.30 26.54
CA LYS A 218 -18.28 -6.14 26.38
C LYS A 218 -18.80 -5.42 27.64
N LEU A 219 -18.92 -4.09 27.57
CA LEU A 219 -19.34 -3.25 28.68
C LEU A 219 -20.85 -3.41 28.99
N SER A 220 -21.64 -3.75 27.96
CA SER A 220 -23.05 -4.10 28.05
C SER A 220 -23.45 -4.91 26.80
N GLU A 221 -24.72 -5.37 26.74
CA GLU A 221 -25.26 -6.00 25.52
C GLU A 221 -25.26 -5.06 24.28
N ALA A 222 -25.12 -3.77 24.52
CA ALA A 222 -25.12 -2.77 23.44
C ALA A 222 -23.78 -2.06 23.23
N THR A 223 -22.76 -2.33 24.08
CA THR A 223 -21.51 -1.55 24.06
C THR A 223 -20.30 -2.46 24.14
N VAL A 224 -19.40 -2.33 23.18
CA VAL A 224 -18.08 -3.00 23.12
C VAL A 224 -16.99 -1.94 23.07
N LEU A 225 -15.93 -2.17 23.84
CA LEU A 225 -14.69 -1.39 23.83
C LEU A 225 -13.55 -2.31 23.39
N ASP A 226 -12.83 -1.91 22.34
CA ASP A 226 -11.57 -2.50 21.91
C ASP A 226 -10.43 -1.52 22.21
N LEU A 227 -9.36 -2.01 22.82
CA LEU A 227 -8.11 -1.28 23.07
C LEU A 227 -6.96 -1.99 22.39
N SER A 228 -6.01 -1.25 21.84
CA SER A 228 -4.81 -1.79 21.21
C SER A 228 -3.62 -0.86 21.48
N TYR A 229 -2.48 -1.48 21.73
CA TYR A 229 -1.18 -0.83 21.69
C TYR A 229 -0.29 -1.62 20.72
N GLU A 230 0.54 -0.94 19.95
CA GLU A 230 1.53 -1.57 19.08
C GLU A 230 2.87 -0.85 19.23
N TYR A 231 3.91 -1.63 19.47
CA TYR A 231 5.30 -1.19 19.41
C TYR A 231 5.95 -1.82 18.17
N ILE A 232 6.64 -1.00 17.39
CA ILE A 232 7.42 -1.41 16.23
C ILE A 232 8.81 -0.83 16.39
N ASP A 233 9.83 -1.68 16.23
CA ASP A 233 11.23 -1.31 16.14
C ASP A 233 11.82 -2.05 14.95
N GLN A 234 12.37 -1.30 13.99
CA GLN A 234 12.97 -1.89 12.80
C GLN A 234 14.21 -1.12 12.36
N GLU A 235 15.21 -1.87 11.95
CA GLU A 235 16.39 -1.40 11.26
C GLU A 235 16.58 -2.21 9.98
N ARG A 236 16.98 -1.58 8.87
CA ARG A 236 17.33 -2.31 7.67
C ARG A 236 18.31 -1.54 6.80
N PHE A 237 19.14 -2.28 6.09
CA PHE A 237 20.03 -1.75 5.06
C PHE A 237 19.21 -1.15 3.89
N ILE A 238 19.74 -0.06 3.31
CA ILE A 238 19.15 0.61 2.16
C ILE A 238 19.96 0.30 0.89
N ASP A 239 19.36 -0.43 -0.05
CA ASP A 239 19.85 -0.56 -1.42
C ASP A 239 18.93 0.23 -2.37
N ARG A 240 19.48 1.23 -3.04
CA ARG A 240 18.74 2.04 -4.02
C ARG A 240 18.88 1.51 -5.45
N GLY A 241 19.48 0.32 -5.61
CA GLY A 241 19.58 -0.37 -6.89
C GLY A 241 20.70 0.16 -7.80
N ILE A 242 20.57 -0.09 -9.09
CA ILE A 242 21.62 0.07 -10.09
C ILE A 242 21.25 1.09 -11.17
N PRO A 243 22.26 1.70 -11.85
CA PRO A 243 22.02 2.66 -12.93
C PRO A 243 21.56 2.00 -14.24
N THR A 244 20.92 2.81 -15.10
CA THR A 244 20.65 2.46 -16.50
C THR A 244 21.83 2.79 -17.41
N GLY A 245 21.95 2.03 -18.49
CA GLY A 245 22.98 2.21 -19.53
C GLY A 245 22.54 3.14 -20.65
N THR A 246 23.33 3.15 -21.72
CA THR A 246 23.08 3.96 -22.93
C THR A 246 21.82 3.59 -23.71
N ASP A 247 21.31 2.39 -23.48
CA ASP A 247 20.06 1.89 -24.04
C ASP A 247 18.83 2.25 -23.20
N GLY A 248 19.02 3.01 -22.10
CA GLY A 248 17.97 3.38 -21.16
C GLY A 248 17.48 2.25 -20.26
N ARG A 249 18.19 1.10 -20.23
CA ARG A 249 17.82 -0.08 -19.40
C ARG A 249 18.80 -0.29 -18.27
N PRO A 250 18.39 -0.93 -17.14
CA PRO A 250 19.28 -1.28 -16.04
C PRO A 250 20.50 -2.08 -16.53
N VAL A 251 21.70 -1.70 -16.10
CA VAL A 251 22.95 -2.33 -16.54
C VAL A 251 23.11 -3.68 -15.85
N ARG A 252 22.69 -4.76 -16.48
CA ARG A 252 22.72 -6.12 -15.93
C ARG A 252 24.07 -6.57 -15.40
N ALA A 253 25.16 -6.06 -15.96
CA ALA A 253 26.52 -6.36 -15.47
C ALA A 253 26.81 -5.81 -14.08
N LEU A 254 26.01 -4.83 -13.62
CA LEU A 254 26.13 -4.21 -12.30
C LEU A 254 25.13 -4.77 -11.28
N ARG A 255 24.38 -5.83 -11.62
CA ARG A 255 23.33 -6.37 -10.75
C ARG A 255 23.82 -6.86 -9.38
N GLU A 256 25.09 -7.26 -9.29
CA GLU A 256 25.73 -7.66 -8.04
C GLU A 256 26.31 -6.46 -7.26
N THR A 257 26.36 -5.27 -7.87
CA THR A 257 27.00 -4.10 -7.27
C THR A 257 26.00 -3.35 -6.40
N VAL A 258 26.35 -3.10 -5.14
CA VAL A 258 25.64 -2.21 -4.22
C VAL A 258 26.29 -0.83 -4.26
N PHE A 259 25.52 0.19 -4.61
CA PHE A 259 25.96 1.58 -4.64
C PHE A 259 25.59 2.27 -3.33
N GLY A 260 26.46 2.16 -2.33
CA GLY A 260 26.22 2.70 -1.01
C GLY A 260 27.38 2.42 -0.05
N ASP A 261 27.20 2.81 1.20
CA ASP A 261 28.11 2.49 2.29
C ASP A 261 27.54 1.35 3.12
N PRO A 262 28.26 0.23 3.31
CA PRO A 262 27.78 -0.92 4.05
C PRO A 262 27.41 -0.65 5.52
N LEU A 263 27.97 0.40 6.12
CA LEU A 263 27.76 0.75 7.53
C LEU A 263 26.84 1.97 7.72
N LEU A 264 26.61 2.75 6.65
CA LEU A 264 25.92 4.04 6.73
C LEU A 264 24.60 4.06 5.95
N ASN A 265 24.37 3.07 5.06
CA ASN A 265 23.09 2.97 4.37
C ASN A 265 22.08 2.24 5.27
N THR A 266 21.41 2.99 6.14
CA THR A 266 20.44 2.42 7.06
C THR A 266 19.16 3.24 7.16
N THR A 267 18.04 2.59 7.44
CA THR A 267 16.81 3.21 7.91
C THR A 267 16.40 2.56 9.21
N GLU A 268 16.04 3.38 10.17
CA GLU A 268 15.57 2.97 11.48
C GLU A 268 14.18 3.56 11.73
N LEU A 269 13.33 2.82 12.42
CA LEU A 269 12.02 3.30 12.88
C LEU A 269 11.74 2.75 14.26
N GLU A 270 11.40 3.63 15.20
CA GLU A 270 10.69 3.29 16.42
C GLU A 270 9.28 3.89 16.37
N ALA A 271 8.24 3.09 16.63
CA ALA A 271 6.87 3.57 16.64
C ALA A 271 6.08 3.02 17.81
N ASN A 272 5.26 3.91 18.41
CA ASN A 272 4.36 3.62 19.51
C ASN A 272 2.93 4.01 19.11
N LEU A 273 2.03 3.05 18.93
CA LEU A 273 0.69 3.26 18.39
C LEU A 273 -0.37 2.84 19.41
N PHE A 274 -1.27 3.76 19.76
CA PHE A 274 -2.40 3.49 20.67
C PHE A 274 -3.71 3.65 19.93
N LYS A 275 -4.63 2.70 20.09
CA LYS A 275 -5.98 2.74 19.50
C LYS A 275 -7.02 2.39 20.55
N ALA A 276 -8.15 3.11 20.48
CA ALA A 276 -9.35 2.78 21.24
C ALA A 276 -10.57 2.90 20.31
N LEU A 277 -11.44 1.89 20.33
CA LEU A 277 -12.67 1.85 19.57
C LEU A 277 -13.82 1.51 20.51
N VAL A 278 -14.78 2.41 20.65
CA VAL A 278 -16.06 2.15 21.32
C VAL A 278 -17.13 1.99 20.25
N GLN A 279 -17.85 0.88 20.29
CA GLN A 279 -19.02 0.63 19.46
C GLN A 279 -20.26 0.57 20.35
N HIS A 280 -21.32 1.26 19.95
CA HIS A 280 -22.57 1.31 20.71
C HIS A 280 -23.79 1.19 19.82
N ARG A 281 -24.74 0.33 20.20
CA ARG A 281 -26.06 0.22 19.60
C ARG A 281 -27.06 1.01 20.42
N PHE A 282 -27.49 2.16 19.93
CA PHE A 282 -28.48 3.04 20.57
C PHE A 282 -29.90 2.46 20.49
N SER A 283 -30.19 1.81 19.35
CA SER A 283 -31.44 1.08 19.09
C SER A 283 -31.21 0.07 17.96
N ASP A 284 -32.21 -0.72 17.60
CA ASP A 284 -32.13 -1.70 16.50
C ASP A 284 -31.79 -1.05 15.16
N GLY A 285 -32.18 0.21 14.92
CA GLY A 285 -31.87 0.95 13.68
C GLY A 285 -30.79 2.01 13.82
N ILE A 286 -30.16 2.19 14.99
CA ILE A 286 -29.14 3.25 15.20
C ILE A 286 -27.93 2.67 15.92
N LYS A 287 -26.77 2.70 15.23
CA LYS A 287 -25.47 2.26 15.73
C LYS A 287 -24.48 3.40 15.60
N GLY A 288 -23.45 3.40 16.43
CA GLY A 288 -22.38 4.37 16.31
C GLY A 288 -21.07 3.85 16.85
N ASN A 289 -20.00 4.50 16.44
CA ASN A 289 -18.68 4.27 16.99
C ASN A 289 -17.95 5.57 17.27
N LEU A 290 -17.03 5.50 18.21
CA LEU A 290 -16.03 6.52 18.49
C LEU A 290 -14.67 5.85 18.48
N SER A 291 -13.78 6.33 17.63
CA SER A 291 -12.44 5.78 17.44
C SER A 291 -11.40 6.85 17.77
N VAL A 292 -10.36 6.46 18.49
CA VAL A 292 -9.23 7.33 18.84
C VAL A 292 -7.94 6.62 18.47
N PHE A 293 -7.01 7.35 17.87
CA PHE A 293 -5.66 6.91 17.54
C PHE A 293 -4.65 7.93 18.01
N TYR A 294 -3.53 7.45 18.55
CA TYR A 294 -2.33 8.24 18.78
C TYR A 294 -1.13 7.43 18.31
N GLY A 295 -0.31 8.03 17.47
CA GLY A 295 0.93 7.45 16.96
C GLY A 295 2.09 8.40 17.21
N ASP A 296 3.18 7.86 17.74
CA ASP A 296 4.46 8.54 17.96
C ASP A 296 5.54 7.75 17.22
N TYR A 297 6.27 8.45 16.33
CA TYR A 297 7.23 7.87 15.41
C TYR A 297 8.55 8.62 15.47
N ASP A 298 9.65 7.90 15.62
CA ASP A 298 11.02 8.39 15.43
C ASP A 298 11.68 7.61 14.30
N LYS A 299 12.18 8.30 13.28
CA LYS A 299 12.71 7.70 12.07
C LYS A 299 14.01 8.35 11.62
N LEU A 300 14.99 7.51 11.30
CA LEU A 300 16.20 7.83 10.56
C LEU A 300 16.15 7.21 9.17
N TYR A 301 16.58 7.97 8.17
CA TYR A 301 16.85 7.48 6.82
C TYR A 301 18.18 8.06 6.36
N GLN A 302 19.20 7.22 6.24
CA GLN A 302 20.57 7.61 5.90
C GLN A 302 21.05 6.78 4.72
N ASN A 303 21.50 7.44 3.66
CA ASN A 303 21.88 6.70 2.46
C ASN A 303 22.87 7.43 1.56
N PHE A 304 23.70 6.63 0.86
CA PHE A 304 24.34 6.97 -0.39
C PHE A 304 23.69 6.21 -1.54
N TYR A 305 23.75 6.76 -2.74
CA TYR A 305 23.17 6.16 -3.94
C TYR A 305 23.86 6.62 -5.22
N ALA A 306 23.70 5.87 -6.31
CA ALA A 306 24.15 6.27 -7.62
C ALA A 306 23.34 7.48 -8.13
N ALA A 307 23.99 8.65 -8.22
CA ALA A 307 23.38 9.89 -8.69
C ALA A 307 23.68 10.16 -10.18
N LYS A 308 24.84 9.67 -10.67
CA LYS A 308 25.22 9.83 -12.08
C LYS A 308 26.06 8.64 -12.53
N TYR A 309 25.78 8.15 -13.73
CA TYR A 309 26.52 7.13 -14.41
C TYR A 309 26.53 7.39 -15.92
N ASN A 310 27.69 7.21 -16.58
CA ASN A 310 27.84 7.35 -18.03
C ASN A 310 28.54 6.13 -18.62
N GLN A 311 27.75 5.14 -19.07
CA GLN A 311 28.25 3.90 -19.62
C GLN A 311 29.12 4.11 -20.87
N ALA A 312 28.86 5.15 -21.66
CA ALA A 312 29.56 5.37 -22.93
C ALA A 312 30.96 5.97 -22.77
N GLU A 313 31.12 6.91 -21.81
CA GLU A 313 32.34 7.67 -21.65
C GLU A 313 33.20 7.15 -20.50
N THR A 314 32.57 6.81 -19.36
CA THR A 314 33.24 6.37 -18.15
C THR A 314 32.51 5.14 -17.53
N PRO A 315 32.50 3.97 -18.21
CA PRO A 315 31.72 2.80 -17.79
C PRO A 315 32.17 2.23 -16.46
N ASN A 316 33.37 2.58 -16.00
CA ASN A 316 33.94 2.10 -14.74
C ASN A 316 33.91 3.17 -13.62
N GLU A 317 33.11 4.21 -13.78
CA GLU A 317 32.97 5.27 -12.78
C GLU A 317 31.50 5.53 -12.48
N VAL A 318 31.22 5.85 -11.22
CA VAL A 318 29.90 6.28 -10.73
C VAL A 318 30.06 7.47 -9.81
N THR A 319 29.19 8.45 -9.94
CA THR A 319 29.10 9.53 -8.96
C THR A 319 28.06 9.16 -7.93
N LEU A 320 28.46 9.12 -6.65
CA LEU A 320 27.55 8.97 -5.51
C LEU A 320 27.14 10.34 -5.00
N ASP A 321 25.92 10.39 -4.50
CA ASP A 321 25.31 11.44 -3.69
C ASP A 321 24.74 10.79 -2.44
N GLY A 322 24.41 11.55 -1.41
CA GLY A 322 23.81 11.00 -0.22
C GLY A 322 23.17 12.07 0.65
N TYR A 323 22.30 11.65 1.53
CA TYR A 323 21.67 12.50 2.53
C TYR A 323 21.13 11.69 3.72
N VAL A 324 20.89 12.40 4.80
CA VAL A 324 20.16 11.89 5.97
C VAL A 324 18.88 12.68 6.11
N ASP A 325 17.76 11.97 6.26
CA ASP A 325 16.49 12.54 6.70
C ASP A 325 16.15 11.98 8.09
N THR A 326 15.83 12.86 9.01
CA THR A 326 15.20 12.51 10.29
C THR A 326 13.74 12.91 10.25
N THR A 327 12.88 12.15 10.94
CA THR A 327 11.47 12.50 11.09
C THR A 327 11.00 12.08 12.47
N GLN A 328 10.59 13.05 13.28
CA GLN A 328 9.84 12.81 14.50
C GLN A 328 8.41 13.27 14.26
N ARG A 329 7.43 12.37 14.43
CA ARG A 329 6.05 12.68 14.12
C ARG A 329 5.10 12.15 15.17
N GLU A 330 4.23 13.04 15.65
CA GLU A 330 3.09 12.71 16.48
C GLU A 330 1.80 12.88 15.68
N ASN A 331 0.93 11.88 15.70
CA ASN A 331 -0.37 11.90 15.05
C ASN A 331 -1.46 11.62 16.08
N PHE A 332 -2.38 12.55 16.27
CA PHE A 332 -3.61 12.33 17.02
C PHE A 332 -4.80 12.34 16.07
N GLN A 333 -5.65 11.32 16.12
CA GLN A 333 -6.84 11.22 15.29
C GLN A 333 -8.03 10.79 16.13
N ILE A 334 -9.15 11.42 15.94
CA ILE A 334 -10.43 11.03 16.54
C ILE A 334 -11.52 11.05 15.48
N SER A 335 -12.32 10.00 15.39
CA SER A 335 -13.46 9.93 14.49
C SER A 335 -14.69 9.36 15.17
N GLY A 336 -15.85 9.93 14.86
CA GLY A 336 -17.15 9.44 15.31
C GLY A 336 -18.08 9.20 14.14
N ASN A 337 -18.75 8.04 14.14
CA ASN A 337 -19.69 7.66 13.11
C ASN A 337 -21.03 7.28 13.73
N VAL A 338 -22.11 7.65 13.05
CA VAL A 338 -23.46 7.18 13.35
C VAL A 338 -24.05 6.59 12.08
N ILE A 339 -24.56 5.38 12.18
CA ILE A 339 -25.28 4.68 11.10
C ILE A 339 -26.72 4.55 11.55
N THR A 340 -27.64 4.95 10.70
CA THR A 340 -29.07 4.77 10.94
C THR A 340 -29.74 4.08 9.78
N GLU A 341 -30.53 3.07 10.07
CA GLU A 341 -31.35 2.36 9.11
C GLU A 341 -32.81 2.80 9.29
N PHE A 342 -33.43 3.27 8.22
CA PHE A 342 -34.84 3.67 8.23
C PHE A 342 -35.51 3.40 6.89
N GLN A 343 -36.84 3.35 6.89
CA GLN A 343 -37.63 3.14 5.68
C GLN A 343 -38.44 4.38 5.33
N THR A 344 -38.44 4.71 4.06
CA THR A 344 -39.40 5.60 3.45
C THR A 344 -40.49 4.79 2.75
N ALA A 345 -41.48 5.44 2.15
CA ALA A 345 -42.58 4.73 1.50
C ALA A 345 -42.12 3.74 0.42
N ASN A 346 -41.00 3.99 -0.24
CA ASN A 346 -40.54 3.25 -1.42
C ASN A 346 -39.10 2.77 -1.34
N ALA A 347 -38.35 3.01 -0.24
CA ALA A 347 -36.93 2.66 -0.14
C ALA A 347 -36.51 2.42 1.29
N THR A 348 -35.51 1.56 1.48
CA THR A 348 -34.75 1.41 2.72
C THR A 348 -33.46 2.19 2.62
N HIS A 349 -33.12 2.93 3.64
CA HIS A 349 -31.95 3.79 3.72
C HIS A 349 -30.98 3.29 4.77
N THR A 350 -29.69 3.21 4.47
CA THR A 350 -28.61 3.08 5.41
C THR A 350 -27.76 4.35 5.35
N LEU A 351 -28.02 5.27 6.28
CA LEU A 351 -27.39 6.57 6.34
C LEU A 351 -26.21 6.56 7.29
N LEU A 352 -25.03 6.85 6.76
CA LEU A 352 -23.80 7.10 7.53
C LEU A 352 -23.58 8.60 7.66
N PHE A 353 -23.44 9.07 8.89
CA PHE A 353 -22.89 10.39 9.19
C PHE A 353 -21.63 10.24 10.01
N GLY A 354 -20.56 10.98 9.65
CA GLY A 354 -19.31 10.94 10.37
C GLY A 354 -18.63 12.30 10.48
N VAL A 355 -17.83 12.41 11.54
CA VAL A 355 -16.92 13.55 11.81
C VAL A 355 -15.54 13.01 12.13
N GLU A 356 -14.50 13.75 11.74
CA GLU A 356 -13.11 13.38 11.97
C GLU A 356 -12.29 14.61 12.28
N PHE A 357 -11.36 14.46 13.22
CA PHE A 357 -10.35 15.45 13.53
C PHE A 357 -8.98 14.76 13.55
N ILE A 358 -8.01 15.38 12.88
CA ILE A 358 -6.61 14.95 12.83
C ILE A 358 -5.75 16.12 13.24
N ASP A 359 -4.81 15.87 14.15
CA ASP A 359 -3.75 16.80 14.56
C ASP A 359 -2.41 16.08 14.39
N THR A 360 -1.52 16.68 13.62
CA THR A 360 -0.19 16.12 13.31
C THR A 360 0.87 17.17 13.56
N ALA A 361 1.86 16.83 14.37
CA ALA A 361 3.11 17.58 14.51
C ALA A 361 4.26 16.73 13.92
N SER A 362 5.14 17.34 13.13
CA SER A 362 6.27 16.64 12.52
C SER A 362 7.48 17.54 12.43
N ASP A 363 8.60 17.08 13.01
CA ASP A 363 9.91 17.67 12.86
C ASP A 363 10.71 16.85 11.84
N GLN A 364 11.26 17.52 10.83
CA GLN A 364 11.94 16.90 9.70
C GLN A 364 13.22 17.66 9.38
N ASP A 365 14.35 16.98 9.54
CA ASP A 365 15.66 17.54 9.17
C ASP A 365 16.23 16.79 7.98
N ARG A 366 16.94 17.52 7.12
CA ARG A 366 17.75 16.95 6.05
C ARG A 366 19.17 17.46 6.14
N PHE A 367 20.13 16.52 6.15
CA PHE A 367 21.55 16.79 6.04
C PHE A 367 22.07 16.21 4.74
N ASN A 368 22.77 17.01 3.94
CA ASN A 368 23.46 16.50 2.77
C ASN A 368 24.77 15.85 3.20
N THR A 369 25.20 14.83 2.44
CA THR A 369 26.57 14.32 2.56
C THR A 369 27.59 15.40 2.17
N TYR A 370 28.81 15.22 2.62
CA TYR A 370 29.95 16.07 2.26
C TYR A 370 31.20 15.21 2.09
N PHE A 371 31.80 15.32 0.92
CA PHE A 371 33.07 14.66 0.60
C PHE A 371 34.19 15.71 0.65
N ASP A 372 35.25 15.46 1.45
CA ASP A 372 36.34 16.42 1.69
C ASP A 372 37.23 16.63 0.46
N THR A 373 37.35 15.64 -0.43
CA THR A 373 38.18 15.72 -1.66
C THR A 373 37.55 16.58 -2.74
N SER A 374 36.23 16.49 -2.93
CA SER A 374 35.51 17.28 -3.91
C SER A 374 34.93 18.59 -3.32
N GLU A 375 35.01 18.78 -1.99
CA GLU A 375 34.34 19.86 -1.26
C GLU A 375 32.84 19.97 -1.64
N SER A 376 32.19 18.84 -1.89
CA SER A 376 30.83 18.74 -2.46
C SER A 376 30.01 17.66 -1.78
N ASP A 377 28.70 17.68 -2.03
CA ASP A 377 27.76 16.61 -1.70
C ASP A 377 27.88 15.38 -2.62
N LYS A 378 28.73 15.47 -3.63
CA LYS A 378 28.93 14.42 -4.64
C LYS A 378 30.40 14.10 -4.86
N GLU A 379 30.70 12.80 -5.01
CA GLU A 379 32.05 12.32 -5.33
C GLU A 379 31.98 11.19 -6.33
N THR A 380 33.01 11.08 -7.21
CA THR A 380 33.10 10.04 -8.22
C THR A 380 34.03 8.92 -7.78
N PHE A 381 33.55 7.69 -7.86
CA PHE A 381 34.25 6.48 -7.45
C PHE A 381 34.44 5.54 -8.64
N SER A 382 35.55 4.77 -8.60
CA SER A 382 35.78 3.70 -9.55
C SER A 382 34.92 2.48 -9.22
N ILE A 383 34.23 1.93 -10.25
CA ILE A 383 33.57 0.63 -10.17
C ILE A 383 34.63 -0.42 -10.47
N SER A 384 35.11 -1.17 -9.46
CA SER A 384 36.07 -2.25 -9.63
C SER A 384 35.39 -3.60 -9.46
N GLU A 385 35.99 -4.67 -10.01
CA GLU A 385 35.48 -6.03 -9.78
C GLU A 385 35.47 -6.36 -8.26
N GLY A 386 34.35 -6.88 -7.79
CA GLY A 386 34.15 -7.28 -6.38
C GLY A 386 33.74 -6.15 -5.45
N LEU A 387 33.07 -5.13 -5.97
CA LEU A 387 32.52 -4.07 -5.12
C LEU A 387 31.44 -4.55 -4.17
N PRO A 388 31.52 -4.00 -2.95
CA PRO A 388 30.85 -2.74 -2.62
C PRO A 388 31.75 -1.54 -2.88
N LEU A 389 31.19 -0.40 -3.23
CA LEU A 389 31.84 0.89 -3.05
C LEU A 389 31.88 1.15 -1.54
N ALA A 390 32.82 0.45 -0.89
CA ALA A 390 32.90 0.50 0.56
C ALA A 390 33.48 1.85 1.00
N LEU A 391 32.62 2.78 1.33
CA LEU A 391 32.95 3.96 2.11
C LEU A 391 33.11 3.55 3.59
N VAL A 392 33.90 2.52 3.87
CA VAL A 392 34.01 1.91 5.21
C VAL A 392 34.41 2.95 6.24
N GLY A 393 33.53 3.14 7.25
CA GLY A 393 33.78 4.06 8.34
C GLY A 393 33.82 5.53 7.91
N GLY A 394 33.01 5.91 6.92
CA GLY A 394 32.97 7.27 6.39
C GLY A 394 34.20 7.62 5.54
N ARG A 395 34.96 6.62 5.11
CA ARG A 395 36.15 6.79 4.27
C ARG A 395 36.04 5.94 3.01
N GLY A 396 36.41 6.50 1.90
CA GLY A 396 36.48 5.81 0.60
C GLY A 396 37.69 6.23 -0.18
N THR A 397 37.85 5.66 -1.38
CA THR A 397 38.84 6.09 -2.36
C THR A 397 38.11 6.52 -3.63
N ASN A 398 38.29 7.78 -4.02
CA ASN A 398 37.65 8.31 -5.21
C ASN A 398 38.29 7.76 -6.50
N SER A 399 37.76 8.13 -7.68
CA SER A 399 38.25 7.68 -8.98
C SER A 399 39.68 8.13 -9.29
N GLU A 400 40.18 9.19 -8.65
CA GLU A 400 41.54 9.69 -8.75
C GLU A 400 42.51 8.96 -7.80
N GLY A 401 42.02 8.00 -7.01
CA GLY A 401 42.86 7.24 -6.05
C GLY A 401 43.13 8.00 -4.75
N GLN A 402 42.42 9.08 -4.48
CA GLN A 402 42.55 9.86 -3.24
C GLN A 402 41.63 9.27 -2.16
N ALA A 403 42.12 9.16 -0.93
CA ALA A 403 41.27 8.84 0.21
C ALA A 403 40.34 10.02 0.51
N THR A 404 39.06 9.77 0.59
CA THR A 404 38.04 10.78 0.90
C THR A 404 37.36 10.45 2.22
N VAL A 405 36.96 11.47 2.96
CA VAL A 405 36.11 11.40 4.14
C VAL A 405 34.77 12.01 3.81
N ASN A 406 33.69 11.39 4.24
CA ASN A 406 32.34 11.88 4.14
C ASN A 406 31.75 12.17 5.52
N ASP A 407 30.95 13.20 5.62
CA ASP A 407 30.25 13.59 6.85
C ASP A 407 28.87 14.13 6.52
N PHE A 408 27.81 13.50 7.02
CA PHE A 408 26.43 13.92 6.86
C PHE A 408 26.07 15.13 7.74
N THR A 409 26.80 15.35 8.82
CA THR A 409 26.47 16.39 9.81
C THR A 409 26.98 17.77 9.44
N LEU A 410 27.91 17.87 8.48
CA LEU A 410 28.52 19.16 8.11
C LEU A 410 27.58 20.13 7.41
N LYS A 411 26.51 19.63 6.76
CA LYS A 411 25.65 20.48 5.94
C LYS A 411 24.18 20.20 6.18
N LEU A 412 23.62 20.87 7.20
CA LEU A 412 22.17 20.95 7.36
C LEU A 412 21.56 21.61 6.13
N ASN A 413 20.75 20.86 5.37
CA ASN A 413 20.10 21.34 4.17
C ASN A 413 18.72 21.90 4.47
N ASP A 414 17.96 21.24 5.33
CA ASP A 414 16.62 21.63 5.73
C ASP A 414 16.37 21.32 7.21
N ASP A 415 15.57 22.13 7.85
CA ASP A 415 15.11 22.00 9.25
C ASP A 415 13.67 22.53 9.26
N THR A 416 12.71 21.61 9.31
CA THR A 416 11.32 21.91 9.02
C THR A 416 10.39 21.37 10.09
N HIS A 417 9.67 22.28 10.75
CA HIS A 417 8.57 21.95 11.69
C HIS A 417 7.24 22.11 10.98
N VAL A 418 6.41 21.07 11.01
CA VAL A 418 5.10 21.01 10.36
C VAL A 418 4.02 20.78 11.41
N GLU A 419 3.00 21.65 11.41
CA GLU A 419 1.77 21.48 12.19
C GLU A 419 0.59 21.35 11.21
N ILE A 420 -0.27 20.35 11.42
CA ILE A 420 -1.43 20.10 10.56
C ILE A 420 -2.64 19.88 11.44
N GLU A 421 -3.72 20.62 11.15
CA GLU A 421 -5.06 20.29 11.64
C GLU A 421 -5.98 19.98 10.45
N ALA A 422 -6.64 18.82 10.49
CA ALA A 422 -7.70 18.51 9.54
C ALA A 422 -9.02 18.27 10.28
N ARG A 423 -10.09 18.88 9.77
CA ARG A 423 -11.46 18.78 10.31
C ARG A 423 -12.37 18.35 9.18
N SER A 424 -13.09 17.28 9.39
CA SER A 424 -13.88 16.69 8.33
C SER A 424 -15.28 16.33 8.81
N MET A 425 -16.23 16.41 7.89
CA MET A 425 -17.56 15.84 8.03
C MET A 425 -17.97 15.13 6.76
N TYR A 426 -18.67 14.02 6.88
CA TYR A 426 -19.15 13.27 5.73
C TYR A 426 -20.52 12.66 5.97
N LEU A 427 -21.24 12.51 4.86
CA LEU A 427 -22.56 11.91 4.82
C LEU A 427 -22.62 10.97 3.61
N GLN A 428 -23.10 9.75 3.82
CA GLN A 428 -23.40 8.81 2.74
C GLN A 428 -24.74 8.14 3.01
N ASP A 429 -25.56 8.03 1.99
CA ASP A 429 -26.79 7.27 2.01
C ASP A 429 -26.71 6.12 0.99
N GLU A 430 -26.89 4.91 1.50
CA GLU A 430 -27.13 3.72 0.69
C GLU A 430 -28.63 3.47 0.64
N ILE A 431 -29.19 3.60 -0.55
CA ILE A 431 -30.63 3.61 -0.78
C ILE A 431 -31.03 2.35 -1.52
N GLN A 432 -31.65 1.41 -0.85
CA GLN A 432 -32.27 0.22 -1.45
C GLN A 432 -33.58 0.64 -2.13
N LEU A 433 -33.51 0.98 -3.43
CA LEU A 433 -34.65 1.46 -4.23
C LEU A 433 -35.62 0.33 -4.59
N SER A 434 -35.12 -0.90 -4.70
CA SER A 434 -35.89 -2.13 -4.91
C SER A 434 -34.99 -3.34 -4.63
N GLU A 435 -35.50 -4.55 -4.72
CA GLU A 435 -34.69 -5.79 -4.61
C GLU A 435 -33.54 -5.83 -5.61
N LYS A 436 -33.64 -5.10 -6.71
CA LYS A 436 -32.64 -5.13 -7.82
C LYS A 436 -31.80 -3.86 -7.95
N PHE A 437 -32.16 -2.78 -7.29
CA PHE A 437 -31.45 -1.51 -7.46
C PHE A 437 -31.08 -0.89 -6.11
N ILE A 438 -29.79 -0.57 -5.99
CA ILE A 438 -29.23 0.18 -4.86
C ILE A 438 -28.55 1.41 -5.42
N ALA A 439 -28.81 2.59 -4.84
CA ALA A 439 -28.08 3.80 -5.10
C ALA A 439 -27.22 4.16 -3.89
N VAL A 440 -26.00 4.62 -4.12
CA VAL A 440 -25.11 5.15 -3.08
C VAL A 440 -24.81 6.59 -3.46
N VAL A 441 -25.04 7.53 -2.55
CA VAL A 441 -24.71 8.94 -2.74
C VAL A 441 -24.09 9.49 -1.47
N GLY A 442 -23.04 10.27 -1.61
CA GLY A 442 -22.36 10.84 -0.46
C GLY A 442 -21.46 12.01 -0.84
N ALA A 443 -21.10 12.77 0.17
CA ALA A 443 -20.11 13.83 0.08
C ALA A 443 -19.35 13.96 1.40
N ARG A 444 -18.09 14.37 1.30
CA ARG A 444 -17.24 14.73 2.43
C ARG A 444 -16.75 16.15 2.23
N TYR A 445 -16.72 16.92 3.30
CA TYR A 445 -16.02 18.20 3.38
C TYR A 445 -14.83 18.05 4.30
N ASP A 446 -13.67 18.46 3.82
CA ASP A 446 -12.43 18.55 4.55
C ASP A 446 -11.98 20.01 4.65
N GLU A 447 -11.69 20.47 5.85
CA GLU A 447 -10.94 21.67 6.11
C GLU A 447 -9.52 21.26 6.58
N PHE A 448 -8.51 21.71 5.87
CA PHE A 448 -7.11 21.33 6.07
C PHE A 448 -6.29 22.59 6.30
N ASP A 449 -5.74 22.74 7.51
CA ASP A 449 -4.90 23.85 7.94
C ASP A 449 -3.48 23.32 8.16
N ILE A 450 -2.50 23.89 7.46
CA ILE A 450 -1.11 23.49 7.55
C ILE A 450 -0.22 24.68 7.77
N LYS A 451 0.71 24.55 8.72
CA LYS A 451 1.79 25.48 8.98
C LYS A 451 3.13 24.76 8.83
N VAL A 452 3.96 25.29 7.96
CA VAL A 452 5.33 24.83 7.73
C VAL A 452 6.28 25.95 8.14
N ASN A 453 7.14 25.67 9.11
CA ASN A 453 8.20 26.56 9.56
C ASN A 453 9.54 25.95 9.17
N ASN A 454 10.17 26.48 8.13
CA ASN A 454 11.54 26.14 7.78
C ASN A 454 12.48 27.03 8.60
N VAL A 455 13.06 26.48 9.66
CA VAL A 455 13.90 27.20 10.62
C VAL A 455 15.17 27.70 9.96
N LYS A 456 15.78 26.88 9.07
CA LYS A 456 17.02 27.23 8.39
C LYS A 456 16.88 28.45 7.47
N SER A 457 15.79 28.53 6.72
CA SER A 457 15.52 29.67 5.82
C SER A 457 14.79 30.81 6.52
N ALA A 458 14.37 30.64 7.77
CA ALA A 458 13.49 31.56 8.53
C ALA A 458 12.19 31.86 7.76
N ASP A 459 11.63 30.87 7.09
CA ASP A 459 10.42 30.99 6.27
C ASP A 459 9.25 30.24 6.92
N ILE A 460 8.17 30.97 7.21
CA ILE A 460 6.95 30.41 7.79
C ILE A 460 5.85 30.53 6.77
N ARG A 461 5.24 29.39 6.44
CA ARG A 461 4.12 29.27 5.50
C ARG A 461 2.91 28.71 6.22
N ASN A 462 1.79 29.38 6.04
CA ASN A 462 0.49 28.88 6.48
C ASN A 462 -0.39 28.72 5.26
N ARG A 463 -1.13 27.62 5.21
CA ARG A 463 -2.09 27.38 4.15
C ARG A 463 -3.33 26.73 4.73
N LYS A 464 -4.48 27.17 4.24
CA LYS A 464 -5.79 26.59 4.55
C LYS A 464 -6.51 26.24 3.26
N ASP A 465 -6.87 24.98 3.13
CA ASP A 465 -7.66 24.45 2.01
C ASP A 465 -9.01 23.94 2.55
N GLY A 466 -10.06 24.06 1.72
CA GLY A 466 -11.35 23.47 2.00
C GLY A 466 -11.87 22.79 0.75
N GLU A 467 -12.09 21.47 0.80
CA GLU A 467 -12.46 20.65 -0.34
C GLU A 467 -13.73 19.84 -0.08
N VAL A 468 -14.52 19.67 -1.14
CA VAL A 468 -15.70 18.78 -1.15
C VAL A 468 -15.43 17.62 -2.10
N SER A 469 -15.46 16.40 -1.59
CA SER A 469 -15.26 15.17 -2.36
C SER A 469 -16.58 14.41 -2.47
N PRO A 470 -17.26 14.47 -3.63
CA PRO A 470 -18.50 13.73 -3.88
C PRO A 470 -18.22 12.27 -4.23
N ARG A 471 -19.22 11.42 -3.97
CA ARG A 471 -19.27 10.03 -4.41
C ARG A 471 -20.70 9.67 -4.80
N ALA A 472 -20.84 8.96 -5.92
CA ALA A 472 -22.13 8.42 -6.35
C ALA A 472 -21.94 7.02 -6.94
N GLY A 473 -22.91 6.14 -6.73
CA GLY A 473 -22.94 4.80 -7.29
C GLY A 473 -24.36 4.32 -7.55
N LEU A 474 -24.51 3.54 -8.58
CA LEU A 474 -25.75 2.82 -8.90
C LEU A 474 -25.41 1.35 -9.10
N ILE A 475 -26.10 0.47 -8.39
CA ILE A 475 -25.89 -0.97 -8.43
C ILE A 475 -27.17 -1.61 -8.95
N TYR A 476 -27.03 -2.45 -9.97
CA TYR A 476 -28.06 -3.33 -10.47
C TYR A 476 -27.75 -4.77 -10.09
N LYS A 477 -28.66 -5.43 -9.40
CA LYS A 477 -28.60 -6.85 -8.99
C LYS A 477 -29.53 -7.69 -9.86
N PRO A 478 -29.04 -8.27 -10.95
CA PRO A 478 -29.86 -9.21 -11.73
C PRO A 478 -30.24 -10.45 -10.90
N GLN A 479 -29.35 -10.87 -9.97
CA GLN A 479 -29.50 -11.95 -9.00
C GLN A 479 -28.85 -11.49 -7.68
N GLU A 480 -29.15 -12.16 -6.56
CA GLU A 480 -28.61 -11.83 -5.24
C GLU A 480 -27.08 -11.92 -5.17
N ASN A 481 -26.51 -12.90 -5.87
CA ASN A 481 -25.08 -13.16 -5.95
C ASN A 481 -24.34 -12.39 -7.06
N THR A 482 -25.01 -11.43 -7.75
CA THR A 482 -24.42 -10.69 -8.86
C THR A 482 -24.77 -9.21 -8.75
N SER A 483 -23.76 -8.34 -8.83
CA SER A 483 -23.92 -6.88 -8.87
C SER A 483 -23.21 -6.31 -10.09
N ILE A 484 -23.89 -5.46 -10.83
CA ILE A 484 -23.33 -4.58 -11.88
C ILE A 484 -23.42 -3.17 -11.36
N TYR A 485 -22.33 -2.43 -11.33
CA TYR A 485 -22.33 -1.08 -10.77
C TYR A 485 -21.70 -0.06 -11.71
N LEU A 486 -22.18 1.16 -11.60
CA LEU A 486 -21.56 2.36 -12.16
C LEU A 486 -21.25 3.30 -11.00
N SER A 487 -20.05 3.81 -10.90
CA SER A 487 -19.65 4.73 -9.84
C SER A 487 -18.83 5.90 -10.33
N TYR A 488 -18.96 7.00 -9.60
CA TYR A 488 -18.16 8.20 -9.71
C TYR A 488 -17.62 8.59 -8.34
N SER A 489 -16.34 8.96 -8.26
CA SER A 489 -15.70 9.42 -7.03
C SER A 489 -14.60 10.42 -7.30
N GLU A 490 -14.38 11.31 -6.34
CA GLU A 490 -13.31 12.31 -6.36
C GLU A 490 -12.43 12.20 -5.12
N SER A 491 -11.17 12.63 -5.27
CA SER A 491 -10.26 12.90 -4.16
C SER A 491 -9.34 14.07 -4.48
N PHE A 492 -8.62 14.53 -3.47
CA PHE A 492 -7.66 15.62 -3.59
C PHE A 492 -6.38 15.34 -2.82
N LEU A 493 -5.28 15.95 -3.27
CA LEU A 493 -4.02 15.96 -2.54
C LEU A 493 -3.60 17.41 -2.28
N PRO A 494 -3.44 17.83 -1.01
CA PRO A 494 -3.00 19.17 -0.66
C PRO A 494 -1.62 19.50 -1.26
N ARG A 495 -1.35 20.76 -1.52
CA ARG A 495 -0.10 21.24 -2.15
C ARG A 495 1.15 21.04 -1.32
N SER A 496 1.00 20.83 -0.03
CA SER A 496 2.09 20.41 0.84
C SER A 496 2.72 19.06 0.46
N GLY A 497 2.04 18.28 -0.39
CA GLY A 497 2.45 16.93 -0.77
C GLY A 497 2.17 15.90 0.34
N GLU A 498 2.60 14.67 0.10
CA GLU A 498 2.35 13.55 1.02
C GLU A 498 3.09 13.68 2.35
N GLN A 499 4.28 14.33 2.35
CA GLN A 499 5.11 14.53 3.56
C GLN A 499 5.10 15.97 4.09
N PHE A 500 4.24 16.83 3.56
CA PHE A 500 3.90 18.17 4.07
C PHE A 500 4.99 19.24 3.98
N ALA A 501 6.23 18.94 3.66
CA ALA A 501 7.35 19.87 3.67
C ALA A 501 7.44 20.78 2.42
N ASN A 502 6.60 20.57 1.40
CA ASN A 502 6.78 21.17 0.07
C ASN A 502 5.97 22.46 -0.17
N ILE A 503 5.65 23.25 0.85
CA ILE A 503 5.01 24.55 0.66
C ILE A 503 6.09 25.60 0.44
N ASN A 504 6.26 26.04 -0.81
CA ASN A 504 7.09 27.22 -1.15
C ASN A 504 6.20 28.40 -1.61
N GLY A 505 6.81 29.59 -1.81
CA GLY A 505 6.10 30.83 -2.13
C GLY A 505 5.20 30.73 -3.37
N ASP A 506 5.62 29.98 -4.37
CA ASP A 506 4.91 29.83 -5.64
C ASP A 506 3.76 28.81 -5.52
N LYS A 507 3.97 27.73 -4.77
CA LYS A 507 2.97 26.67 -4.55
C LYS A 507 1.84 27.07 -3.60
N ASN A 508 2.06 28.08 -2.75
CA ASN A 508 1.06 28.53 -1.77
C ASN A 508 -0.21 29.14 -2.41
N GLN A 509 -0.17 29.46 -3.70
CA GLN A 509 -1.30 30.05 -4.44
C GLN A 509 -2.01 29.04 -5.37
N LEU A 510 -1.51 27.82 -5.46
CA LEU A 510 -2.07 26.79 -6.35
C LEU A 510 -3.17 26.00 -5.64
N ASP A 511 -4.22 25.65 -6.36
CA ASP A 511 -5.25 24.72 -5.88
C ASP A 511 -4.64 23.32 -5.63
N PRO A 512 -5.24 22.49 -4.77
CA PRO A 512 -4.86 21.08 -4.60
C PRO A 512 -4.86 20.29 -5.91
N ASP A 513 -4.11 19.19 -5.95
CA ASP A 513 -4.29 18.21 -7.03
C ASP A 513 -5.63 17.53 -6.86
N THR A 514 -6.35 17.33 -7.97
CA THR A 514 -7.64 16.63 -7.96
C THR A 514 -7.58 15.36 -8.79
N PHE A 515 -8.36 14.37 -8.38
CA PHE A 515 -8.47 13.06 -9.02
C PHE A 515 -9.93 12.70 -9.14
N GLU A 516 -10.34 12.34 -10.35
CA GLU A 516 -11.70 11.93 -10.68
C GLU A 516 -11.67 10.50 -11.21
N ASN A 517 -12.64 9.67 -10.85
CA ASN A 517 -12.76 8.30 -11.35
C ASN A 517 -14.19 8.00 -11.77
N LEU A 518 -14.33 7.48 -12.97
CA LEU A 518 -15.56 6.87 -13.45
C LEU A 518 -15.31 5.37 -13.66
N GLU A 519 -16.10 4.52 -12.99
CA GLU A 519 -15.91 3.07 -13.05
C GLU A 519 -17.22 2.34 -13.30
N LEU A 520 -17.20 1.38 -14.23
CA LEU A 520 -18.25 0.40 -14.46
C LEU A 520 -17.70 -0.99 -14.14
N GLY A 521 -18.36 -1.73 -13.26
CA GLY A 521 -17.88 -3.05 -12.87
C GLY A 521 -18.99 -4.06 -12.64
N ILE A 522 -18.55 -5.31 -12.49
CA ILE A 522 -19.35 -6.46 -12.11
C ILE A 522 -18.68 -7.23 -10.99
N LYS A 523 -19.47 -7.69 -10.03
CA LYS A 523 -19.08 -8.63 -8.99
C LYS A 523 -20.04 -9.80 -9.02
N TRP A 524 -19.49 -11.01 -9.01
CA TRP A 524 -20.27 -12.22 -9.07
C TRP A 524 -19.70 -13.28 -8.13
N ASN A 525 -20.45 -13.63 -7.10
CA ASN A 525 -20.20 -14.81 -6.29
C ASN A 525 -20.72 -16.02 -7.06
N VAL A 526 -19.82 -16.68 -7.81
CA VAL A 526 -20.16 -17.85 -8.64
C VAL A 526 -20.79 -18.93 -7.79
N ASN A 527 -20.23 -19.09 -6.57
CA ASN A 527 -20.78 -19.87 -5.46
C ASN A 527 -20.23 -19.27 -4.16
N GLU A 528 -20.51 -19.87 -3.01
CA GLU A 528 -20.05 -19.39 -1.69
C GLU A 528 -18.51 -19.34 -1.54
N ALA A 529 -17.79 -20.15 -2.31
CA ALA A 529 -16.35 -20.30 -2.21
C ALA A 529 -15.56 -19.67 -3.37
N LEU A 530 -16.22 -19.17 -4.43
CA LEU A 530 -15.58 -18.62 -5.62
C LEU A 530 -16.24 -17.32 -6.05
N SER A 531 -15.44 -16.27 -6.13
CA SER A 531 -15.85 -14.94 -6.59
C SER A 531 -15.11 -14.52 -7.86
N LEU A 532 -15.78 -13.70 -8.66
CA LEU A 532 -15.25 -13.06 -9.85
C LEU A 532 -15.60 -11.59 -9.81
N SER A 533 -14.64 -10.73 -10.12
CA SER A 533 -14.87 -9.30 -10.33
C SER A 533 -14.19 -8.84 -11.61
N ALA A 534 -14.82 -7.87 -12.29
CA ALA A 534 -14.22 -7.17 -13.40
C ALA A 534 -14.66 -5.71 -13.42
N SER A 535 -13.78 -4.81 -13.85
CA SER A 535 -14.11 -3.39 -14.00
C SER A 535 -13.38 -2.75 -15.17
N VAL A 536 -14.00 -1.72 -15.72
CA VAL A 536 -13.40 -0.74 -16.62
C VAL A 536 -13.51 0.62 -15.98
N PHE A 537 -12.47 1.43 -16.11
CA PHE A 537 -12.42 2.73 -15.46
C PHE A 537 -11.62 3.76 -16.26
N GLU A 538 -11.86 5.02 -15.94
CA GLU A 538 -11.11 6.18 -16.39
C GLU A 538 -10.76 7.01 -15.16
N ILE A 539 -9.46 7.29 -14.95
CA ILE A 539 -8.97 8.15 -13.87
C ILE A 539 -8.32 9.37 -14.49
N ASP A 540 -8.85 10.54 -14.14
CA ASP A 540 -8.28 11.83 -14.52
C ASP A 540 -7.61 12.51 -13.33
N LYS A 541 -6.36 12.93 -13.54
CA LYS A 541 -5.59 13.75 -12.60
C LYS A 541 -5.40 15.15 -13.15
N LYS A 542 -5.61 16.16 -12.31
CA LYS A 542 -5.28 17.56 -12.59
C LYS A 542 -4.37 18.11 -11.51
N SER A 543 -3.24 18.64 -11.92
CA SER A 543 -2.21 19.19 -11.03
C SER A 543 -1.82 20.61 -11.50
N PRO A 544 -2.40 21.67 -10.93
CA PRO A 544 -2.03 23.05 -11.24
C PRO A 544 -0.56 23.31 -10.92
N GLN A 545 0.18 23.98 -11.79
CA GLN A 545 1.57 24.34 -11.62
C GLN A 545 1.82 25.76 -12.08
N VAL A 546 2.92 26.36 -11.59
CA VAL A 546 3.43 27.63 -12.13
C VAL A 546 4.16 27.30 -13.44
N ALA A 547 3.86 28.03 -14.50
CA ALA A 547 4.50 27.80 -15.78
C ALA A 547 5.98 28.14 -15.77
N ASP A 548 6.85 27.26 -16.26
CA ASP A 548 8.31 27.46 -16.31
C ASP A 548 8.71 28.72 -17.09
N SER A 549 7.90 29.11 -18.08
CA SER A 549 8.18 30.25 -18.96
C SER A 549 7.71 31.61 -18.40
N ASP A 550 6.77 31.63 -17.48
CA ASP A 550 6.21 32.82 -16.86
C ASP A 550 5.60 32.50 -15.48
N PRO A 551 6.30 32.85 -14.38
CA PRO A 551 5.80 32.57 -13.02
C PRO A 551 4.46 33.21 -12.66
N SER A 552 3.97 34.17 -13.45
CA SER A 552 2.65 34.76 -13.28
C SER A 552 1.52 33.99 -13.98
N THR A 553 1.86 32.94 -14.75
CA THR A 553 0.92 32.11 -15.50
C THR A 553 0.78 30.75 -14.84
N LEU A 554 -0.47 30.31 -14.63
CA LEU A 554 -0.75 28.94 -14.17
C LEU A 554 -0.81 28.00 -15.36
N ASP A 555 -0.21 26.85 -15.21
CA ASP A 555 -0.34 25.70 -16.10
C ASP A 555 -1.00 24.54 -15.34
N VAL A 556 -1.69 23.65 -16.03
CA VAL A 556 -2.28 22.45 -15.45
C VAL A 556 -1.66 21.24 -16.11
N ILE A 557 -1.02 20.39 -15.32
CA ILE A 557 -0.60 19.08 -15.79
C ILE A 557 -1.78 18.15 -15.59
N GLU A 558 -2.22 17.55 -16.69
CA GLU A 558 -3.26 16.54 -16.67
C GLU A 558 -2.65 15.18 -17.03
N SER A 559 -3.19 14.12 -16.47
CA SER A 559 -2.98 12.77 -16.95
C SER A 559 -4.29 12.01 -16.90
N SER A 560 -4.55 11.23 -17.94
CA SER A 560 -5.70 10.34 -18.01
C SER A 560 -5.23 8.90 -18.13
N ILE A 561 -5.86 8.01 -17.38
CA ILE A 561 -5.54 6.58 -17.35
C ILE A 561 -6.84 5.81 -17.54
N ASP A 562 -6.92 5.12 -18.66
CA ASP A 562 -7.96 4.13 -18.94
C ASP A 562 -7.50 2.75 -18.49
N GLY A 563 -8.39 1.94 -17.90
CA GLY A 563 -8.02 0.60 -17.47
C GLY A 563 -9.14 -0.42 -17.51
N PHE A 564 -8.71 -1.66 -17.53
CA PHE A 564 -9.55 -2.85 -17.42
C PHE A 564 -8.91 -3.83 -16.45
N GLU A 565 -9.69 -4.36 -15.53
CA GLU A 565 -9.22 -5.30 -14.52
C GLU A 565 -10.18 -6.49 -14.41
N VAL A 566 -9.61 -7.68 -14.17
CA VAL A 566 -10.35 -8.91 -13.85
C VAL A 566 -9.67 -9.62 -12.70
N GLN A 567 -10.43 -10.16 -11.78
CA GLN A 567 -9.95 -11.02 -10.70
C GLN A 567 -10.91 -12.19 -10.50
N ILE A 568 -10.32 -13.38 -10.28
CA ILE A 568 -11.01 -14.60 -9.88
C ILE A 568 -10.32 -15.09 -8.62
N GLN A 569 -11.06 -15.33 -7.55
CA GLN A 569 -10.52 -15.74 -6.26
C GLN A 569 -11.44 -16.76 -5.59
N GLY A 570 -10.86 -17.85 -5.07
CA GLY A 570 -11.56 -18.84 -4.25
C GLY A 570 -11.32 -20.28 -4.66
N GLN A 571 -12.26 -21.15 -4.31
CA GLN A 571 -12.20 -22.59 -4.51
C GLN A 571 -12.92 -22.99 -5.80
N LEU A 572 -12.18 -23.57 -6.76
CA LEU A 572 -12.78 -24.20 -7.95
C LEU A 572 -13.51 -25.50 -7.60
N ASN A 573 -13.01 -26.21 -6.60
CA ASN A 573 -13.63 -27.38 -5.97
C ASN A 573 -12.93 -27.67 -4.63
N ALA A 574 -13.37 -28.68 -3.90
CA ALA A 574 -12.87 -29.01 -2.56
C ALA A 574 -11.33 -29.26 -2.47
N LYS A 575 -10.64 -29.39 -3.60
CA LYS A 575 -9.19 -29.66 -3.65
C LYS A 575 -8.40 -28.59 -4.38
N TRP A 576 -9.05 -27.69 -5.10
CA TRP A 576 -8.38 -26.80 -6.03
C TRP A 576 -8.80 -25.36 -5.78
N SER A 577 -7.86 -24.52 -5.35
CA SER A 577 -8.04 -23.09 -5.20
C SER A 577 -7.32 -22.32 -6.30
N ILE A 578 -7.85 -21.14 -6.62
CA ILE A 578 -7.28 -20.21 -7.58
C ILE A 578 -7.39 -18.78 -7.06
N ASN A 579 -6.35 -17.99 -7.29
CA ASN A 579 -6.37 -16.54 -7.25
C ASN A 579 -5.67 -16.07 -8.53
N ALA A 580 -6.42 -15.49 -9.45
CA ALA A 580 -5.90 -15.04 -10.73
C ALA A 580 -6.37 -13.62 -10.99
N SER A 581 -5.47 -12.78 -11.46
CA SER A 581 -5.76 -11.39 -11.78
C SER A 581 -5.11 -10.95 -13.09
N TYR A 582 -5.78 -10.05 -13.79
CA TYR A 582 -5.27 -9.38 -14.97
C TYR A 582 -5.63 -7.91 -14.91
N GLY A 583 -4.64 -7.05 -15.16
CA GLY A 583 -4.79 -5.61 -15.28
C GLY A 583 -4.24 -5.12 -16.61
N TYR A 584 -5.02 -4.29 -17.30
CA TYR A 584 -4.61 -3.53 -18.47
C TYR A 584 -4.74 -2.04 -18.17
N LEU A 585 -3.66 -1.27 -18.40
CA LEU A 585 -3.60 0.17 -18.15
C LEU A 585 -3.05 0.89 -19.38
N ASP A 586 -3.78 1.86 -19.89
CA ASP A 586 -3.31 2.79 -20.92
C ASP A 586 -3.38 4.22 -20.37
N GLY A 587 -2.27 4.95 -20.40
CA GLY A 587 -2.19 6.27 -19.80
C GLY A 587 -1.44 7.27 -20.68
N GLU A 588 -1.94 8.50 -20.66
CA GLU A 588 -1.35 9.62 -21.37
C GLU A 588 -1.14 10.81 -20.45
N GLN A 589 0.04 11.45 -20.56
CA GLN A 589 0.32 12.74 -19.93
C GLN A 589 -0.09 13.85 -20.89
N VAL A 590 -0.86 14.79 -20.37
CA VAL A 590 -1.19 16.04 -21.06
C VAL A 590 -0.43 17.17 -20.38
N ASN A 591 0.81 17.41 -20.81
CA ASN A 591 1.69 18.42 -20.22
C ASN A 591 2.09 19.45 -21.30
N ARG A 592 1.88 20.73 -21.03
CA ARG A 592 2.27 21.82 -21.93
C ARG A 592 3.80 22.00 -22.03
N SER A 593 4.57 21.45 -21.10
CA SER A 593 6.04 21.53 -21.08
C SER A 593 6.78 20.47 -21.92
N GLY A 594 6.10 19.76 -22.84
CA GLY A 594 6.75 18.90 -23.85
C GLY A 594 6.60 17.39 -23.65
N ASN A 595 5.90 16.92 -22.62
CA ASN A 595 5.66 15.48 -22.38
C ASN A 595 4.24 15.03 -22.80
N THR A 596 3.51 15.85 -23.54
CA THR A 596 2.17 15.52 -24.03
C THR A 596 2.21 14.30 -24.93
N GLY A 597 1.31 13.33 -24.68
CA GLY A 597 1.24 12.07 -25.41
C GLY A 597 2.21 11.00 -24.93
N LEU A 598 3.06 11.29 -23.92
CA LEU A 598 3.93 10.30 -23.30
C LEU A 598 3.17 9.52 -22.21
N ARG A 599 3.59 8.28 -21.99
CA ARG A 599 3.02 7.46 -20.90
C ARG A 599 3.51 7.95 -19.53
N PRO A 600 2.68 7.89 -18.47
CA PRO A 600 3.16 8.04 -17.11
C PRO A 600 4.25 7.02 -16.77
N ARG A 601 5.19 7.41 -15.91
CA ARG A 601 6.19 6.48 -15.39
C ARG A 601 5.54 5.42 -14.50
N GLU A 602 6.22 4.28 -14.32
CA GLU A 602 5.78 3.17 -13.46
C GLU A 602 4.38 2.64 -13.83
N LEU A 603 3.99 2.73 -15.11
CA LEU A 603 2.72 2.26 -15.63
C LEU A 603 2.96 1.12 -16.64
N PRO A 604 3.06 -0.14 -16.19
CA PRO A 604 3.06 -1.29 -17.09
C PRO A 604 1.70 -1.40 -17.80
N GLU A 605 1.71 -1.77 -19.08
CA GLU A 605 0.46 -1.90 -19.84
C GLU A 605 -0.34 -3.12 -19.42
N ASN A 606 0.33 -4.25 -19.27
CA ASN A 606 -0.28 -5.50 -18.83
C ASN A 606 0.39 -6.04 -17.58
N THR A 607 -0.44 -6.43 -16.62
CA THR A 607 -0.02 -7.17 -15.42
C THR A 607 -0.87 -8.42 -15.28
N ILE A 608 -0.23 -9.57 -15.00
CA ILE A 608 -0.91 -10.83 -14.76
C ILE A 608 -0.37 -11.42 -13.47
N SER A 609 -1.25 -11.88 -12.61
CA SER A 609 -0.88 -12.71 -11.48
C SER A 609 -1.76 -13.95 -11.44
N LEU A 610 -1.16 -15.09 -11.20
CA LEU A 610 -1.84 -16.37 -11.00
C LEU A 610 -1.20 -17.03 -9.78
N TRP A 611 -2.03 -17.46 -8.87
CA TRP A 611 -1.70 -18.43 -7.85
C TRP A 611 -2.73 -19.53 -7.83
N THR A 612 -2.30 -20.77 -7.83
CA THR A 612 -3.20 -21.91 -7.73
C THR A 612 -2.63 -22.96 -6.79
N SER A 613 -3.46 -23.56 -5.96
CA SER A 613 -3.05 -24.66 -5.07
C SER A 613 -3.96 -25.87 -5.23
N TYR A 614 -3.37 -27.05 -5.17
CA TYR A 614 -4.07 -28.32 -5.34
C TYR A 614 -3.73 -29.28 -4.20
N GLN A 615 -4.77 -29.76 -3.51
CA GLN A 615 -4.66 -30.74 -2.43
C GLN A 615 -4.57 -32.16 -3.02
N LEU A 616 -3.35 -32.71 -3.08
CA LEU A 616 -3.07 -34.02 -3.62
C LEU A 616 -3.61 -35.16 -2.73
N THR A 617 -3.37 -35.03 -1.41
CA THR A 617 -3.88 -35.92 -0.37
C THR A 617 -4.48 -35.06 0.78
N PRO A 618 -5.21 -35.64 1.73
CA PRO A 618 -5.70 -34.90 2.88
C PRO A 618 -4.60 -34.13 3.67
N LYS A 619 -3.34 -34.58 3.57
CA LYS A 619 -2.21 -33.97 4.30
C LYS A 619 -1.19 -33.25 3.42
N PHE A 620 -1.27 -33.36 2.09
CA PHE A 620 -0.25 -32.82 1.21
C PHE A 620 -0.86 -32.06 0.04
N GLY A 621 -0.47 -30.79 -0.09
CA GLY A 621 -0.86 -29.90 -1.17
C GLY A 621 0.35 -29.29 -1.87
N LEU A 622 0.13 -28.81 -3.11
CA LEU A 622 1.11 -28.07 -3.90
C LEU A 622 0.51 -26.74 -4.35
N GLY A 623 1.35 -25.71 -4.41
CA GLY A 623 1.05 -24.40 -4.96
C GLY A 623 1.93 -24.07 -6.15
N LEU A 624 1.40 -23.32 -7.11
CA LEU A 624 2.12 -22.78 -8.25
C LEU A 624 1.68 -21.34 -8.49
N GLY A 625 2.66 -20.43 -8.61
CA GLY A 625 2.48 -19.02 -8.90
C GLY A 625 3.13 -18.61 -10.21
N ALA A 626 2.55 -17.61 -10.87
CA ALA A 626 3.17 -16.94 -11.99
C ALA A 626 2.77 -15.46 -11.98
N SER A 627 3.75 -14.57 -12.04
CA SER A 627 3.53 -13.12 -12.13
C SER A 627 4.21 -12.59 -13.38
N TYR A 628 3.49 -11.78 -14.16
CA TYR A 628 3.98 -11.11 -15.35
C TYR A 628 3.73 -9.60 -15.24
N GLN A 629 4.73 -8.82 -15.60
CA GLN A 629 4.64 -7.37 -15.73
C GLN A 629 5.27 -6.95 -17.05
N ASP A 630 4.54 -6.13 -17.81
CA ASP A 630 5.06 -5.49 -19.03
C ASP A 630 6.18 -4.49 -18.71
N GLU A 631 6.89 -4.07 -19.77
CA GLU A 631 7.85 -2.97 -19.62
C GLU A 631 7.13 -1.68 -19.17
N SER A 632 7.85 -0.89 -18.37
CA SER A 632 7.35 0.40 -17.91
C SER A 632 8.44 1.45 -17.94
N PHE A 633 8.08 2.72 -18.11
CA PHE A 633 9.04 3.81 -18.10
C PHE A 633 9.48 4.17 -16.69
N ILE A 634 10.76 4.43 -16.51
CA ILE A 634 11.34 4.88 -15.25
C ILE A 634 11.02 6.36 -14.99
N ASN A 635 10.90 7.14 -16.07
CA ASN A 635 10.70 8.59 -16.01
C ASN A 635 9.60 9.07 -16.97
N ASN A 636 9.05 10.25 -16.69
CA ASN A 636 7.98 10.85 -17.47
C ASN A 636 8.40 11.32 -18.88
N SER A 637 9.71 11.42 -19.17
CA SER A 637 10.21 11.71 -20.53
C SER A 637 10.31 10.46 -21.41
N ASN A 638 9.97 9.28 -20.88
CA ASN A 638 10.02 7.98 -21.53
C ASN A 638 11.41 7.61 -22.10
N SER A 639 12.49 8.16 -21.50
CA SER A 639 13.86 7.96 -21.98
C SER A 639 14.55 6.73 -21.39
N ALA A 640 13.99 6.14 -20.33
CA ALA A 640 14.52 4.95 -19.68
C ALA A 640 13.38 3.98 -19.32
N THR A 641 13.66 2.68 -19.42
CA THR A 641 12.65 1.61 -19.37
C THR A 641 13.10 0.46 -18.49
N LEU A 642 12.22 -0.03 -17.64
CA LEU A 642 12.31 -1.33 -16.97
C LEU A 642 11.80 -2.41 -17.95
N PRO A 643 12.60 -3.45 -18.24
CA PRO A 643 12.17 -4.55 -19.11
C PRO A 643 11.03 -5.36 -18.51
N SER A 644 10.18 -5.92 -19.35
CA SER A 644 9.17 -6.90 -18.94
C SER A 644 9.78 -8.16 -18.32
N TYR A 645 9.07 -8.78 -17.39
CA TYR A 645 9.50 -10.02 -16.75
C TYR A 645 8.35 -10.96 -16.44
N THR A 646 8.71 -12.24 -16.27
CA THR A 646 7.83 -13.26 -15.69
C THR A 646 8.57 -13.93 -14.55
N ARG A 647 7.97 -13.98 -13.35
CA ARG A 647 8.44 -14.73 -12.18
C ARG A 647 7.53 -15.95 -11.99
N ILE A 648 8.13 -17.07 -11.63
CA ILE A 648 7.40 -18.30 -11.33
C ILE A 648 7.77 -18.72 -9.90
N ASP A 649 6.76 -19.00 -9.10
CA ASP A 649 6.87 -19.37 -7.70
C ASP A 649 6.20 -20.74 -7.49
N ALA A 650 6.64 -21.49 -6.48
CA ALA A 650 6.08 -22.78 -6.12
C ALA A 650 5.93 -22.92 -4.61
N ALA A 651 4.99 -23.76 -4.18
CA ALA A 651 4.85 -24.07 -2.76
C ALA A 651 4.49 -25.55 -2.55
N ALA A 652 4.83 -26.05 -1.38
CA ALA A 652 4.38 -27.35 -0.88
C ALA A 652 3.87 -27.18 0.56
N TYR A 653 2.74 -27.82 0.85
CA TYR A 653 2.05 -27.76 2.13
C TYR A 653 1.95 -29.16 2.71
N TYR A 654 2.32 -29.34 3.98
CA TYR A 654 2.22 -30.61 4.66
C TYR A 654 1.58 -30.47 6.05
N GLU A 655 0.37 -30.99 6.18
CA GLU A 655 -0.36 -31.08 7.45
C GLU A 655 0.11 -32.29 8.23
N VAL A 656 1.01 -32.09 9.20
CA VAL A 656 1.52 -33.14 10.09
C VAL A 656 0.40 -33.66 10.98
N SER A 657 -0.36 -32.74 11.58
CA SER A 657 -1.58 -32.96 12.35
C SER A 657 -2.58 -31.83 12.08
N GLU A 658 -3.75 -31.85 12.69
CA GLU A 658 -4.74 -30.77 12.61
C GLU A 658 -4.18 -29.43 13.15
N ASP A 659 -3.22 -29.49 14.09
CA ASP A 659 -2.64 -28.34 14.75
C ASP A 659 -1.25 -27.93 14.24
N LEU A 660 -0.63 -28.72 13.33
CA LEU A 660 0.75 -28.50 12.90
C LEU A 660 0.88 -28.57 11.39
N MET A 661 1.26 -27.46 10.77
CA MET A 661 1.51 -27.33 9.33
C MET A 661 2.95 -26.93 9.05
N ILE A 662 3.55 -27.56 8.04
CA ILE A 662 4.85 -27.21 7.46
C ILE A 662 4.61 -26.72 6.04
N GLN A 663 5.23 -25.60 5.66
CA GLN A 663 5.12 -25.05 4.32
C GLN A 663 6.54 -24.77 3.79
N LEU A 664 6.73 -25.06 2.50
CA LEU A 664 7.91 -24.67 1.74
C LEU A 664 7.45 -23.79 0.60
N HIS A 665 7.91 -22.55 0.58
CA HIS A 665 7.74 -21.64 -0.56
C HIS A 665 9.07 -21.51 -1.29
N VAL A 666 9.04 -21.52 -2.61
CA VAL A 666 10.20 -21.26 -3.47
C VAL A 666 9.80 -20.15 -4.43
N GLU A 667 10.41 -19.00 -4.25
CA GLU A 667 10.20 -17.81 -5.09
C GLU A 667 11.21 -17.81 -6.22
N ASN A 668 10.80 -17.20 -7.34
CA ASN A 668 11.64 -17.11 -8.55
C ASN A 668 12.32 -18.44 -8.93
N VAL A 669 11.56 -19.54 -9.01
CA VAL A 669 12.06 -20.90 -9.29
C VAL A 669 12.95 -20.99 -10.53
N SER A 670 12.75 -20.08 -11.49
CA SER A 670 13.52 -20.01 -12.73
C SER A 670 14.81 -19.20 -12.60
N ASP A 671 15.10 -18.64 -11.44
CA ASP A 671 16.24 -17.73 -11.16
C ASP A 671 16.35 -16.62 -12.20
N ARG A 672 15.22 -15.99 -12.50
CA ARG A 672 15.12 -14.94 -13.50
C ARG A 672 15.69 -13.64 -12.97
N VAL A 673 16.65 -13.05 -13.64
CA VAL A 673 17.08 -11.67 -13.38
C VAL A 673 16.04 -10.70 -13.93
N TYR A 674 15.45 -9.88 -13.05
CA TYR A 674 14.41 -8.91 -13.36
C TYR A 674 14.57 -7.62 -12.56
N PHE A 675 13.85 -6.57 -12.94
CA PHE A 675 13.90 -5.24 -12.34
C PHE A 675 12.47 -4.77 -12.11
N PRO A 676 11.92 -4.95 -10.88
CA PRO A 676 10.48 -4.74 -10.63
C PRO A 676 10.07 -3.27 -10.65
N ASN A 677 10.95 -2.38 -10.22
CA ASN A 677 10.67 -0.95 -10.07
C ASN A 677 11.93 -0.11 -10.11
N ALA A 678 11.80 1.22 -10.13
CA ALA A 678 12.93 2.15 -10.07
C ALA A 678 12.50 3.49 -9.49
N HIS A 679 13.34 4.10 -8.64
CA HIS A 679 13.10 5.46 -8.20
C HIS A 679 13.47 6.49 -9.29
N SER A 680 14.61 6.28 -9.94
CA SER A 680 15.13 7.12 -11.02
C SER A 680 15.98 6.30 -12.02
N THR A 681 16.49 6.95 -13.07
CA THR A 681 17.36 6.31 -14.09
C THR A 681 18.65 5.69 -13.55
N HIS A 682 19.07 6.07 -12.34
CA HIS A 682 20.27 5.51 -11.70
C HIS A 682 19.97 4.64 -10.49
N GLN A 683 18.69 4.29 -10.28
CA GLN A 683 18.22 3.62 -9.08
C GLN A 683 17.14 2.60 -9.45
N ALA A 684 17.48 1.61 -10.27
CA ALA A 684 16.59 0.48 -10.59
C ALA A 684 16.83 -0.67 -9.61
N SER A 685 15.77 -1.13 -8.94
CA SER A 685 15.85 -2.27 -8.03
C SER A 685 16.20 -3.54 -8.79
N VAL A 686 17.06 -4.37 -8.21
CA VAL A 686 17.32 -5.72 -8.69
C VAL A 686 16.34 -6.66 -7.99
N GLY A 687 15.55 -7.39 -8.76
CA GLY A 687 14.60 -8.36 -8.23
C GLY A 687 15.32 -9.55 -7.58
N GLU A 688 14.70 -10.13 -6.58
CA GLU A 688 15.27 -11.23 -5.82
C GLU A 688 15.58 -12.46 -6.69
N GLU A 689 16.72 -13.08 -6.43
CA GLU A 689 17.11 -14.37 -6.96
C GLU A 689 16.23 -15.49 -6.38
N VAL A 690 16.49 -16.74 -6.76
CA VAL A 690 15.74 -17.89 -6.23
C VAL A 690 15.91 -17.96 -4.70
N ASN A 691 14.78 -17.94 -3.99
CA ASN A 691 14.72 -18.06 -2.54
C ASN A 691 13.81 -19.23 -2.13
N ALA A 692 14.22 -20.01 -1.17
CA ALA A 692 13.38 -21.07 -0.59
C ALA A 692 13.16 -20.77 0.91
N ARG A 693 11.90 -20.61 1.31
CA ARG A 693 11.50 -20.34 2.70
C ARG A 693 10.73 -21.53 3.27
N LEU A 694 11.23 -22.09 4.35
CA LEU A 694 10.55 -23.13 5.13
C LEU A 694 9.87 -22.48 6.33
N SER A 695 8.57 -22.71 6.49
CA SER A 695 7.80 -22.22 7.64
C SER A 695 7.07 -23.34 8.36
N VAL A 696 6.90 -23.17 9.65
CA VAL A 696 6.16 -24.06 10.54
C VAL A 696 5.14 -23.24 11.31
N GLN A 697 3.91 -23.73 11.34
CA GLN A 697 2.80 -23.15 12.10
C GLN A 697 2.23 -24.20 13.05
N TRP A 698 2.04 -23.82 14.30
CA TRP A 698 1.56 -24.69 15.34
C TRP A 698 0.53 -23.99 16.21
N THR A 699 -0.71 -24.49 16.19
CA THR A 699 -1.82 -24.08 17.07
C THR A 699 -1.85 -24.95 18.32
N LEU A 700 -1.97 -24.34 19.51
CA LEU A 700 -1.98 -25.01 20.82
C LEU A 700 -3.29 -24.77 21.57
#